data_dd9490ca29a0390d772b9dae5573e596
#
_entry.id   dd9490ca29a0390d772b9dae5573e596
#
_cell.length_a   1.000
_cell.length_b   1.000
_cell.length_c   1.000
_cell.angle_alpha   90.00
_cell.angle_beta   90.00
_cell.angle_gamma   90.00
#
_symmetry.space_group_name_H-M   'P 1'
#
loop_
_entity.id
_entity.type
_entity.pdbx_description
1 polymer ?
#
loop_
_entity_poly.entity_id
_entity_poly.type
_entity_poly.pdbx_seq_one_letter_code
_entity_poly.pdbx_strand_id
1 'polypeptide(L)'
;MTLITAPTRPGIVTLADPRARDADLTGAKAAALAEAAAMGLPVLDGFVLTTAWSQPQHSPELLWRKLSGDGTRPLVVRSSSVAVDGAEHSMAGMFTSVLGVRGWPHFEEAVERVLASADAPAAAGTAGGAAMAVLVQPFLPASWGGVVFTADPVTARTDRMMITAVRGGPDAVVSGAEDGWTALLTRSGRVRRVLAHDAPGVPGTVRRKVIRMALRAERMFGGPQDIEWAVDAGGAVRLLQARPITTLHGRVRGPILGPGPLAETFPDPLRPLEQDLWLTPLAEGLRVALELTGAAPAQRIRESPVATSVLGIAVADLELLGAIGSRRRLIDRLDPRPGARKLGAAMRVGRLAAAMPALARRVCERVDADLAAVPSLTDLSRAQLLATLDNSRTALTALHGYEALAGMLGRTSDSAPTAAAMALAALHRARAEAVPADRVIEEFPVVLALTPPRIGEPATPPDAEGADLPADDRPVGELALAREALRLRTRWVQELSARAAWELGVRLTAEGVVDSAASIAQLRFDQVVAATRGHRSPVPGPASNLGPADGAGPADSTGPGDTAPIDDTVPGLPRMAGPWGARPTSNPLPASGGDRGPARASTDTTGSRADAAVHLPARFRLAEDGWPVPIGERPGSGEGGVGAGGGSGRGVVHIGDNPPPGSVLVVRHLDPRLAVVVPCLAGLIAETGSPLSHVAILAREQGIPVVVGYPDATRRLPDGAVVELDGRTGSVRVIGDGEVRR
;
A
#
# COMPACT_ATOMS: atom_id res chain seq x y z
N MET A 1 -3.22 28.95 54.26
CA MET A 1 -3.23 28.51 52.86
C MET A 1 -1.78 28.20 52.47
N THR A 2 -1.36 26.95 52.68
CA THR A 2 0.04 26.52 52.52
C THR A 2 0.23 26.22 51.02
N LEU A 3 0.99 27.04 50.36
CA LEU A 3 1.43 26.79 48.96
C LEU A 3 2.26 25.51 48.94
N ILE A 4 1.69 24.41 48.43
CA ILE A 4 2.44 23.22 48.09
C ILE A 4 3.24 23.60 46.83
N THR A 5 4.51 23.99 47.04
CA THR A 5 5.50 24.10 45.95
C THR A 5 5.65 22.74 45.29
N ALA A 6 5.30 22.64 43.99
CA ALA A 6 5.60 21.44 43.23
C ALA A 6 7.06 21.05 43.37
N PRO A 7 7.42 19.77 43.53
CA PRO A 7 8.80 19.35 43.67
C PRO A 7 9.58 19.79 42.43
N THR A 8 10.64 20.58 42.61
CA THR A 8 11.53 21.03 41.54
C THR A 8 12.12 19.80 40.84
N ARG A 9 11.91 19.64 39.55
CA ARG A 9 12.50 18.57 38.75
C ARG A 9 14.03 18.76 38.77
N PRO A 10 14.83 17.69 39.05
CA PRO A 10 16.28 17.81 39.08
C PRO A 10 16.84 18.06 37.67
N GLY A 11 17.78 18.99 37.53
CA GLY A 11 18.45 19.27 36.25
C GLY A 11 19.41 18.17 35.83
N ILE A 12 19.97 17.37 36.76
CA ILE A 12 20.93 16.30 36.47
C ILE A 12 20.61 15.10 37.36
N VAL A 13 20.67 13.89 36.80
CA VAL A 13 20.51 12.62 37.51
C VAL A 13 21.55 11.60 37.01
N THR A 14 22.01 10.71 37.87
CA THR A 14 22.84 9.56 37.45
C THR A 14 21.92 8.43 36.97
N LEU A 15 22.42 7.52 36.10
CA LEU A 15 21.65 6.35 35.67
C LEU A 15 21.26 5.40 36.81
N ALA A 16 21.96 5.46 37.94
CA ALA A 16 21.62 4.68 39.14
C ALA A 16 20.52 5.32 40.00
N ASP A 17 20.17 6.59 39.76
CA ASP A 17 19.08 7.28 40.46
C ASP A 17 17.72 6.71 39.99
N PRO A 18 16.80 6.33 40.90
CA PRO A 18 15.47 5.88 40.51
C PRO A 18 14.69 6.85 39.60
N ARG A 19 14.95 8.16 39.73
CA ARG A 19 14.34 9.19 38.89
C ARG A 19 14.79 9.13 37.42
N ALA A 20 15.94 8.50 37.16
CA ALA A 20 16.41 8.32 35.78
C ALA A 20 15.52 7.40 34.95
N ARG A 21 14.60 6.66 35.57
CA ARG A 21 13.62 5.80 34.88
C ARG A 21 12.39 6.57 34.38
N ASP A 22 12.24 7.82 34.76
CA ASP A 22 11.17 8.68 34.28
C ASP A 22 11.53 9.19 32.88
N ALA A 23 10.84 8.67 31.87
CA ALA A 23 11.06 9.02 30.46
C ALA A 23 10.71 10.50 30.16
N ASP A 24 9.77 11.11 30.87
CA ASP A 24 9.43 12.54 30.72
C ASP A 24 10.58 13.44 31.25
N LEU A 25 11.40 12.91 32.13
CA LEU A 25 12.54 13.63 32.71
C LEU A 25 13.84 13.39 31.93
N THR A 26 14.09 12.13 31.54
CA THR A 26 15.41 11.70 31.02
C THR A 26 15.38 11.27 29.55
N GLY A 27 14.21 11.25 28.93
CA GLY A 27 14.01 10.70 27.60
C GLY A 27 14.01 9.17 27.58
N ALA A 28 13.45 8.60 26.54
CA ALA A 28 13.20 7.16 26.44
C ALA A 28 14.47 6.30 26.47
N LYS A 29 15.56 6.74 25.80
CA LYS A 29 16.84 5.98 25.79
C LYS A 29 17.48 5.87 27.16
N ALA A 30 17.59 6.99 27.87
CA ALA A 30 18.20 7.00 29.19
C ALA A 30 17.33 6.28 30.23
N ALA A 31 16.00 6.44 30.15
CA ALA A 31 15.08 5.74 31.03
C ALA A 31 15.14 4.22 30.84
N ALA A 32 15.21 3.72 29.61
CA ALA A 32 15.36 2.29 29.32
C ALA A 32 16.70 1.73 29.86
N LEU A 33 17.78 2.48 29.71
CA LEU A 33 19.09 2.07 30.28
C LEU A 33 19.09 2.11 31.80
N ALA A 34 18.50 3.11 32.44
CA ALA A 34 18.34 3.18 33.88
C ALA A 34 17.53 2.00 34.44
N GLU A 35 16.43 1.65 33.76
CA GLU A 35 15.62 0.47 34.09
C GLU A 35 16.44 -0.81 33.94
N ALA A 36 17.16 -0.97 32.80
CA ALA A 36 18.03 -2.12 32.55
C ALA A 36 19.13 -2.26 33.64
N ALA A 37 19.75 -1.15 34.05
CA ALA A 37 20.74 -1.12 35.10
C ALA A 37 20.15 -1.55 36.45
N ALA A 38 18.99 -1.04 36.82
CA ALA A 38 18.29 -1.41 38.05
C ALA A 38 17.91 -2.89 38.10
N MET A 39 17.62 -3.48 36.93
CA MET A 39 17.34 -4.92 36.80
C MET A 39 18.64 -5.77 36.73
N GLY A 40 19.81 -5.17 36.85
CA GLY A 40 21.13 -5.83 36.88
C GLY A 40 21.61 -6.30 35.51
N LEU A 41 21.19 -5.67 34.42
CA LEU A 41 21.84 -5.81 33.12
C LEU A 41 23.15 -5.04 33.06
N PRO A 42 24.14 -5.46 32.25
CA PRO A 42 25.46 -4.87 32.20
C PRO A 42 25.51 -3.54 31.42
N VAL A 43 24.88 -2.51 31.98
CA VAL A 43 24.85 -1.15 31.42
C VAL A 43 26.14 -0.41 31.86
N LEU A 44 26.59 0.55 31.06
CA LEU A 44 27.68 1.46 31.45
C LEU A 44 27.16 2.51 32.44
N ASP A 45 27.98 2.91 33.39
CA ASP A 45 27.69 4.05 34.25
C ASP A 45 27.48 5.32 33.41
N GLY A 46 26.73 6.27 33.95
CA GLY A 46 26.49 7.53 33.27
C GLY A 46 25.63 8.49 34.08
N PHE A 47 25.40 9.66 33.48
CA PHE A 47 24.45 10.66 33.99
C PHE A 47 23.66 11.28 32.85
N VAL A 48 22.56 11.90 33.21
CA VAL A 48 21.62 12.52 32.26
C VAL A 48 21.45 13.98 32.64
N LEU A 49 21.66 14.87 31.67
CA LEU A 49 21.15 16.23 31.73
C LEU A 49 19.69 16.13 31.34
N THR A 50 18.78 16.41 32.26
CA THR A 50 17.35 16.14 32.12
C THR A 50 16.68 17.18 31.22
N THR A 51 15.41 16.94 30.87
CA THR A 51 14.59 17.93 30.15
C THR A 51 14.39 19.24 30.91
N ALA A 52 14.66 19.25 32.24
CA ALA A 52 14.64 20.43 33.11
C ALA A 52 16.03 21.08 33.33
N TRP A 53 17.05 20.55 32.63
CA TRP A 53 18.40 21.09 32.77
C TRP A 53 18.53 22.48 32.13
N SER A 54 19.21 23.41 32.89
CA SER A 54 19.51 24.75 32.38
C SER A 54 20.85 25.23 32.98
N GLN A 55 21.67 25.81 32.13
CA GLN A 55 22.86 26.55 32.56
C GLN A 55 22.46 27.99 32.98
N PRO A 56 23.13 28.61 33.97
CA PRO A 56 24.22 28.11 34.80
C PRO A 56 23.78 27.39 36.09
N GLN A 57 22.48 27.17 36.28
CA GLN A 57 21.92 26.69 37.56
C GLN A 57 22.37 25.27 37.95
N HIS A 58 22.68 24.43 36.96
CA HIS A 58 23.06 23.03 37.18
C HIS A 58 24.33 22.68 36.39
N SER A 59 25.51 22.78 37.05
CA SER A 59 26.79 22.39 36.43
C SER A 59 27.01 20.87 36.52
N PRO A 60 27.23 20.16 35.38
CA PRO A 60 27.57 18.75 35.36
C PRO A 60 29.04 18.44 35.61
N GLU A 61 29.88 19.45 35.93
CA GLU A 61 31.33 19.36 35.97
C GLU A 61 31.86 18.27 36.92
N LEU A 62 31.27 18.15 38.10
CA LEU A 62 31.68 17.12 39.08
C LEU A 62 31.44 15.71 38.57
N LEU A 63 30.29 15.45 37.94
CA LEU A 63 29.98 14.15 37.36
C LEU A 63 30.83 13.88 36.13
N TRP A 64 31.06 14.92 35.30
CA TRP A 64 31.92 14.84 34.14
C TRP A 64 33.34 14.49 34.56
N ARG A 65 33.94 15.17 35.56
CA ARG A 65 35.29 14.87 36.10
C ARG A 65 35.40 13.43 36.59
N LYS A 66 34.42 12.99 37.36
CA LYS A 66 34.36 11.61 37.86
C LYS A 66 34.32 10.59 36.74
N LEU A 67 33.48 10.84 35.73
CA LEU A 67 33.23 9.89 34.62
C LEU A 67 34.40 9.88 33.64
N SER A 68 34.93 11.07 33.28
CA SER A 68 36.01 11.24 32.31
C SER A 68 37.42 11.06 32.92
N GLY A 69 37.56 10.95 34.25
CA GLY A 69 38.84 10.98 34.90
C GLY A 69 39.59 12.28 34.59
N ASP A 70 38.96 13.42 34.90
CA ASP A 70 39.44 14.76 34.57
C ASP A 70 39.79 14.98 33.09
N GLY A 71 38.98 14.41 32.19
CA GLY A 71 39.10 14.57 30.74
C GLY A 71 40.04 13.60 30.03
N THR A 72 40.68 12.68 30.76
CA THR A 72 41.62 11.70 30.19
C THR A 72 40.90 10.58 29.44
N ARG A 73 39.74 10.15 29.91
CA ARG A 73 38.92 9.13 29.29
C ARG A 73 37.87 9.77 28.36
N PRO A 74 37.72 9.26 27.14
CA PRO A 74 36.71 9.81 26.23
C PRO A 74 35.29 9.44 26.67
N LEU A 75 34.36 10.35 26.40
CA LEU A 75 32.93 10.16 26.67
C LEU A 75 32.13 10.05 25.38
N VAL A 76 30.91 9.58 25.52
CA VAL A 76 29.84 9.63 24.50
C VAL A 76 28.73 10.52 25.03
N VAL A 77 28.28 11.46 24.19
CA VAL A 77 27.17 12.38 24.48
C VAL A 77 26.06 12.05 23.49
N ARG A 78 24.92 11.57 23.98
CA ARG A 78 23.80 11.05 23.15
C ARG A 78 22.51 11.79 23.45
N SER A 79 21.71 12.02 22.41
CA SER A 79 20.34 12.49 22.56
C SER A 79 19.45 11.44 23.23
N SER A 80 18.55 11.88 24.09
CA SER A 80 17.48 11.08 24.70
C SER A 80 16.19 11.90 24.69
N SER A 81 15.39 11.75 23.66
CA SER A 81 14.13 12.50 23.45
C SER A 81 12.95 11.81 24.15
N VAL A 82 12.00 12.61 24.63
CA VAL A 82 10.74 12.12 25.20
C VAL A 82 9.80 11.61 24.11
N ALA A 83 9.85 12.17 22.90
CA ALA A 83 8.87 11.93 21.84
C ALA A 83 9.21 10.79 20.85
N VAL A 84 10.41 10.20 20.88
CA VAL A 84 10.96 9.41 19.74
C VAL A 84 10.86 7.91 19.89
N ASP A 85 10.66 7.38 21.09
CA ASP A 85 10.59 5.93 21.33
C ASP A 85 9.20 5.46 21.78
N GLY A 86 8.14 6.18 21.40
CA GLY A 86 6.77 5.70 21.52
C GLY A 86 6.53 4.51 20.59
N ALA A 87 5.62 3.60 20.96
CA ALA A 87 5.32 2.33 20.27
C ALA A 87 4.89 2.47 18.80
N GLU A 88 4.72 3.69 18.28
CA GLU A 88 4.11 3.92 16.97
C GLU A 88 5.06 4.42 15.85
N HIS A 89 6.23 5.01 16.16
CA HIS A 89 7.12 5.53 15.11
C HIS A 89 8.60 5.32 15.48
N SER A 90 9.32 4.51 14.70
CA SER A 90 10.77 4.37 14.79
C SER A 90 11.46 5.49 14.02
N MET A 91 11.84 6.56 14.71
CA MET A 91 12.66 7.66 14.15
C MET A 91 14.16 7.40 14.38
N ALA A 92 14.64 6.20 14.07
CA ALA A 92 16.03 5.82 14.21
C ALA A 92 16.92 6.69 13.30
N GLY A 93 17.95 7.33 13.91
CA GLY A 93 18.96 8.11 13.16
C GLY A 93 18.70 9.62 13.04
N MET A 94 17.56 10.13 13.51
CA MET A 94 17.24 11.58 13.39
C MET A 94 18.00 12.49 14.37
N PHE A 95 18.53 11.96 15.47
CA PHE A 95 19.19 12.76 16.52
C PHE A 95 20.66 12.42 16.69
N THR A 96 21.45 13.44 17.00
CA THR A 96 22.91 13.39 17.02
C THR A 96 23.46 12.65 18.23
N SER A 97 24.49 11.83 18.02
CA SER A 97 25.37 11.28 19.05
C SER A 97 26.82 11.72 18.76
N VAL A 98 27.51 12.23 19.75
CA VAL A 98 28.93 12.64 19.65
C VAL A 98 29.80 11.65 20.40
N LEU A 99 30.71 10.99 19.67
CA LEU A 99 31.57 9.94 20.20
C LEU A 99 33.00 10.47 20.50
N GLY A 100 33.65 9.89 21.48
CA GLY A 100 35.07 10.14 21.73
C GLY A 100 35.39 11.52 22.31
N VAL A 101 34.43 12.17 22.95
CA VAL A 101 34.55 13.53 23.51
C VAL A 101 35.59 13.57 24.63
N ARG A 102 36.61 14.43 24.50
CA ARG A 102 37.67 14.62 25.45
C ARG A 102 37.80 16.08 25.85
N GLY A 103 38.05 16.34 27.14
CA GLY A 103 38.18 17.71 27.66
C GLY A 103 36.83 18.41 27.84
N TRP A 104 36.83 19.39 28.76
CA TRP A 104 35.63 20.10 29.14
C TRP A 104 35.05 20.95 28.01
N PRO A 105 35.84 21.74 27.25
CA PRO A 105 35.29 22.57 26.18
C PRO A 105 34.58 21.74 25.08
N HIS A 106 35.15 20.60 24.68
CA HIS A 106 34.52 19.70 23.70
C HIS A 106 33.29 18.99 24.27
N PHE A 107 33.23 18.79 25.58
CA PHE A 107 32.04 18.26 26.22
C PHE A 107 30.88 19.27 26.15
N GLU A 108 31.13 20.55 26.46
CA GLU A 108 30.12 21.60 26.33
C GLU A 108 29.61 21.73 24.87
N GLU A 109 30.53 21.77 23.90
CA GLU A 109 30.19 21.79 22.47
C GLU A 109 29.38 20.58 22.06
N ALA A 110 29.69 19.40 22.55
CA ALA A 110 28.95 18.17 22.26
C ALA A 110 27.52 18.20 22.85
N VAL A 111 27.34 18.74 24.05
CA VAL A 111 26.03 18.93 24.68
C VAL A 111 25.18 19.90 23.86
N GLU A 112 25.75 21.06 23.51
CA GLU A 112 25.06 22.05 22.68
C GLU A 112 24.63 21.48 21.30
N ARG A 113 25.51 20.73 20.65
CA ARG A 113 25.24 20.08 19.37
C ARG A 113 24.12 19.06 19.49
N VAL A 114 24.07 18.28 20.56
CA VAL A 114 23.00 17.32 20.82
C VAL A 114 21.68 18.04 21.06
N LEU A 115 21.66 19.10 21.85
CA LEU A 115 20.47 19.89 22.14
C LEU A 115 19.94 20.59 20.87
N ALA A 116 20.83 21.19 20.07
CA ALA A 116 20.48 21.84 18.81
C ALA A 116 19.88 20.87 17.77
N SER A 117 20.19 19.56 17.88
CA SER A 117 19.58 18.55 17.01
C SER A 117 18.06 18.36 17.22
N ALA A 118 17.52 18.85 18.34
CA ALA A 118 16.07 18.86 18.60
C ALA A 118 15.29 19.86 17.74
N ASP A 119 15.98 20.92 17.29
CA ASP A 119 15.40 22.02 16.52
C ASP A 119 15.53 21.81 15.00
N ALA A 120 16.07 20.67 14.56
CA ALA A 120 16.25 20.38 13.13
C ALA A 120 14.89 20.28 12.42
N PRO A 121 14.76 20.74 11.14
CA PRO A 121 13.49 20.75 10.39
C PRO A 121 12.77 19.40 10.28
N ALA A 122 13.52 18.30 10.33
CA ALA A 122 12.96 16.95 10.37
C ALA A 122 12.25 16.61 11.70
N ALA A 123 12.60 17.30 12.80
CA ALA A 123 11.95 17.16 14.10
C ALA A 123 10.73 18.09 14.27
N ALA A 124 10.64 19.15 13.45
CA ALA A 124 9.56 20.16 13.51
C ALA A 124 8.18 19.65 13.08
N GLY A 125 8.08 18.41 12.58
CA GLY A 125 6.79 17.77 12.25
C GLY A 125 5.94 17.36 13.46
N THR A 126 6.48 17.43 14.70
CA THR A 126 5.72 17.27 15.94
C THR A 126 5.44 18.64 16.50
N ALA A 127 4.17 19.00 16.64
CA ALA A 127 3.73 20.29 17.16
C ALA A 127 4.30 20.54 18.57
N GLY A 128 5.26 21.48 18.66
CA GLY A 128 6.01 21.80 19.89
C GLY A 128 7.32 21.01 19.99
N GLY A 129 8.47 21.69 19.94
CA GLY A 129 9.80 21.10 19.99
C GLY A 129 9.91 19.96 20.99
N ALA A 130 10.43 18.81 20.56
CA ALA A 130 10.51 17.62 21.40
C ALA A 130 11.46 17.89 22.59
N ALA A 131 10.96 17.75 23.82
CA ALA A 131 11.81 17.89 25.01
C ALA A 131 12.98 16.91 24.94
N MET A 132 14.22 17.45 24.98
CA MET A 132 15.44 16.70 24.78
C MET A 132 16.25 16.62 26.06
N ALA A 133 16.59 15.42 26.47
CA ALA A 133 17.61 15.15 27.53
C ALA A 133 18.90 14.67 26.86
N VAL A 134 20.02 14.79 27.60
CA VAL A 134 21.35 14.39 27.11
C VAL A 134 21.93 13.30 27.98
N LEU A 135 22.14 12.13 27.45
CA LEU A 135 22.79 11.00 28.12
C LEU A 135 24.28 11.05 27.89
N VAL A 136 25.04 10.97 29.00
CA VAL A 136 26.52 10.98 29.01
C VAL A 136 27.04 9.68 29.60
N GLN A 137 27.89 8.96 28.86
CA GLN A 137 28.49 7.69 29.26
C GLN A 137 29.97 7.63 28.84
N PRO A 138 30.80 6.76 29.45
CA PRO A 138 32.15 6.51 28.96
C PRO A 138 32.12 5.96 27.53
N PHE A 139 33.03 6.43 26.69
CA PHE A 139 33.29 5.78 25.42
C PHE A 139 33.94 4.42 25.65
N LEU A 140 33.34 3.35 25.12
CA LEU A 140 33.83 1.99 25.28
C LEU A 140 34.69 1.59 24.07
N PRO A 141 36.02 1.42 24.24
CA PRO A 141 36.84 0.79 23.21
C PRO A 141 36.43 -0.68 23.07
N ALA A 142 35.58 -0.95 22.06
CA ALA A 142 35.00 -2.27 21.88
C ALA A 142 35.88 -3.16 21.01
N SER A 143 36.00 -4.44 21.37
CA SER A 143 36.62 -5.47 20.54
C SER A 143 35.63 -6.02 19.51
N TRP A 144 34.33 -6.04 19.84
CA TRP A 144 33.18 -6.38 19.03
C TRP A 144 32.00 -5.49 19.41
N GLY A 145 31.20 -5.14 18.40
CA GLY A 145 29.95 -4.43 18.58
C GLY A 145 28.93 -4.85 17.56
N GLY A 146 27.70 -4.46 17.79
CA GLY A 146 26.63 -4.75 16.83
C GLY A 146 25.22 -4.62 17.42
N VAL A 147 24.27 -5.16 16.69
CA VAL A 147 22.85 -5.17 17.02
C VAL A 147 22.36 -6.60 17.14
N VAL A 148 21.46 -6.88 18.07
CA VAL A 148 20.76 -8.15 18.16
C VAL A 148 19.27 -7.92 18.36
N PHE A 149 18.49 -8.48 17.44
CA PHE A 149 17.04 -8.55 17.53
C PHE A 149 16.67 -9.86 18.20
N THR A 150 15.90 -9.81 19.28
CA THR A 150 15.48 -11.04 20.00
C THR A 150 14.36 -11.78 19.28
N ALA A 151 13.81 -11.21 18.24
CA ALA A 151 12.97 -11.86 17.23
C ALA A 151 13.50 -11.52 15.83
N ASP A 152 13.08 -12.26 14.81
CA ASP A 152 13.41 -11.95 13.41
C ASP A 152 12.55 -10.76 12.93
N PRO A 153 13.11 -9.56 12.74
CA PRO A 153 12.34 -8.35 12.41
C PRO A 153 11.75 -8.41 10.99
N VAL A 154 12.28 -9.27 10.11
CA VAL A 154 11.82 -9.41 8.73
C VAL A 154 10.63 -10.36 8.63
N THR A 155 10.63 -11.44 9.43
CA THR A 155 9.59 -12.49 9.37
C THR A 155 8.66 -12.49 10.58
N ALA A 156 8.84 -11.54 11.51
CA ALA A 156 8.13 -11.43 12.78
C ALA A 156 8.16 -12.74 13.64
N ARG A 157 9.15 -13.60 13.40
CA ARG A 157 9.27 -14.89 14.08
C ARG A 157 10.00 -14.75 15.41
N THR A 158 9.34 -15.08 16.50
CA THR A 158 9.90 -15.06 17.86
C THR A 158 10.67 -16.33 18.24
N ASP A 159 10.65 -17.39 17.40
CA ASP A 159 11.42 -18.62 17.62
C ASP A 159 12.88 -18.52 17.14
N ARG A 160 13.26 -17.39 16.59
CA ARG A 160 14.60 -17.10 16.09
C ARG A 160 15.00 -15.66 16.40
N MET A 161 16.30 -15.40 16.35
CA MET A 161 16.91 -14.10 16.60
C MET A 161 17.75 -13.72 15.40
N MET A 162 17.98 -12.42 15.19
CA MET A 162 18.92 -11.93 14.19
C MET A 162 20.02 -11.14 14.87
N ILE A 163 21.28 -11.37 14.48
CA ILE A 163 22.43 -10.62 14.98
C ILE A 163 23.21 -10.06 13.80
N THR A 164 23.61 -8.79 13.93
CA THR A 164 24.59 -8.15 13.04
C THR A 164 25.77 -7.69 13.90
N ALA A 165 26.99 -7.94 13.49
CA ALA A 165 28.17 -7.66 14.28
C ALA A 165 29.38 -7.28 13.43
N VAL A 166 30.22 -6.39 14.00
CA VAL A 166 31.49 -5.93 13.43
C VAL A 166 32.62 -5.98 14.48
N ARG A 167 33.84 -5.86 14.02
CA ARG A 167 34.96 -5.53 14.87
C ARG A 167 34.87 -4.07 15.27
N GLY A 168 35.12 -3.77 16.58
CA GLY A 168 34.96 -2.41 17.09
C GLY A 168 33.58 -2.13 17.68
N GLY A 169 33.16 -0.86 17.66
CA GLY A 169 31.87 -0.41 18.17
C GLY A 169 30.71 -0.70 17.22
N PRO A 170 29.45 -0.66 17.70
CA PRO A 170 28.26 -0.89 16.85
C PRO A 170 27.97 0.24 15.86
N ASP A 171 28.62 1.39 16.01
CA ASP A 171 28.30 2.62 15.30
C ASP A 171 28.36 2.48 13.78
N ALA A 172 29.31 1.70 13.24
CA ALA A 172 29.45 1.45 11.81
C ALA A 172 28.26 0.66 11.24
N VAL A 173 27.72 -0.30 12.00
CA VAL A 173 26.54 -1.07 11.61
C VAL A 173 25.26 -0.24 11.76
N VAL A 174 25.14 0.52 12.86
CA VAL A 174 23.96 1.33 13.15
C VAL A 174 23.82 2.48 12.16
N SER A 175 24.92 3.06 11.71
CA SER A 175 24.94 4.11 10.66
C SER A 175 24.78 3.58 9.24
N GLY A 176 24.87 2.25 9.04
CA GLY A 176 24.89 1.65 7.72
C GLY A 176 26.20 1.81 6.94
N ALA A 177 27.29 2.24 7.62
CA ALA A 177 28.61 2.39 6.99
C ALA A 177 29.28 1.02 6.72
N GLU A 178 28.92 -0.03 7.47
CA GLU A 178 29.38 -1.40 7.28
C GLU A 178 28.21 -2.37 7.43
N ASP A 179 28.08 -3.34 6.53
CA ASP A 179 27.04 -4.38 6.57
C ASP A 179 27.29 -5.43 7.66
N GLY A 180 28.53 -5.63 8.05
CA GLY A 180 28.94 -6.54 9.11
C GLY A 180 28.61 -8.03 8.85
N TRP A 181 28.90 -8.86 9.84
CA TRP A 181 28.48 -10.27 9.82
C TRP A 181 27.05 -10.39 10.34
N THR A 182 26.13 -10.77 9.46
CA THR A 182 24.70 -10.90 9.79
C THR A 182 24.26 -12.36 9.73
N ALA A 183 23.57 -12.82 10.80
CA ALA A 183 23.11 -14.21 10.89
C ALA A 183 21.77 -14.37 11.61
N LEU A 184 20.99 -15.34 11.16
CA LEU A 184 19.83 -15.86 11.89
C LEU A 184 20.29 -16.92 12.89
N LEU A 185 19.82 -16.80 14.11
CA LEU A 185 20.16 -17.66 15.23
C LEU A 185 18.91 -18.36 15.79
N THR A 186 19.11 -19.53 16.39
CA THR A 186 18.12 -20.09 17.31
C THR A 186 18.12 -19.28 18.63
N ARG A 187 17.09 -19.42 19.44
CA ARG A 187 17.03 -18.84 20.81
C ARG A 187 18.16 -19.34 21.73
N SER A 188 18.80 -20.47 21.42
CA SER A 188 19.99 -20.98 22.12
C SER A 188 21.31 -20.41 21.57
N GLY A 189 21.26 -19.53 20.57
CA GLY A 189 22.43 -18.89 19.96
C GLY A 189 23.17 -19.74 18.93
N ARG A 190 22.60 -20.85 18.43
CA ARG A 190 23.15 -21.59 17.29
C ARG A 190 22.86 -20.86 15.98
N VAL A 191 23.86 -20.72 15.11
CA VAL A 191 23.69 -20.17 13.78
C VAL A 191 22.82 -21.11 12.94
N ARG A 192 21.71 -20.61 12.43
CA ARG A 192 20.86 -21.31 11.46
C ARG A 192 21.22 -20.97 10.03
N ARG A 193 21.51 -19.70 9.78
CA ARG A 193 21.84 -19.18 8.45
C ARG A 193 22.67 -17.92 8.60
N VAL A 194 23.72 -17.79 7.83
CA VAL A 194 24.45 -16.53 7.66
C VAL A 194 23.80 -15.80 6.47
N LEU A 195 23.51 -14.52 6.63
CA LEU A 195 22.86 -13.68 5.64
C LEU A 195 23.86 -12.78 4.92
N ALA A 196 24.87 -12.23 5.66
CA ALA A 196 25.97 -11.45 5.10
C ALA A 196 27.30 -11.94 5.69
N HIS A 197 28.35 -11.95 4.88
CA HIS A 197 29.68 -12.50 5.19
C HIS A 197 30.79 -11.44 5.21
N ASP A 198 30.45 -10.14 5.14
CA ASP A 198 31.41 -9.06 4.90
C ASP A 198 32.37 -8.82 6.10
N ALA A 199 32.18 -9.56 7.19
CA ALA A 199 33.06 -9.55 8.36
C ALA A 199 33.26 -10.97 8.93
N PRO A 200 34.33 -11.20 9.74
CA PRO A 200 34.52 -12.45 10.45
C PRO A 200 33.34 -12.75 11.37
N GLY A 201 32.91 -14.00 11.43
CA GLY A 201 31.82 -14.41 12.32
C GLY A 201 32.17 -14.20 13.81
N VAL A 202 31.18 -13.78 14.58
CA VAL A 202 31.32 -13.57 16.03
C VAL A 202 31.71 -14.87 16.74
N PRO A 203 32.79 -14.88 17.59
CA PRO A 203 33.20 -16.05 18.36
C PRO A 203 32.03 -16.64 19.16
N GLY A 204 31.88 -17.94 19.17
CA GLY A 204 30.76 -18.63 19.82
C GLY A 204 30.63 -18.33 21.34
N THR A 205 31.73 -18.01 22.00
CA THR A 205 31.73 -17.58 23.39
C THR A 205 31.11 -16.18 23.59
N VAL A 206 31.48 -15.24 22.73
CA VAL A 206 30.91 -13.87 22.72
C VAL A 206 29.41 -13.96 22.36
N ARG A 207 29.07 -14.63 21.25
CA ARG A 207 27.69 -14.80 20.79
C ARG A 207 26.79 -15.35 21.90
N ARG A 208 27.21 -16.37 22.64
CA ARG A 208 26.43 -16.92 23.76
C ARG A 208 26.22 -15.94 24.90
N LYS A 209 27.20 -15.08 25.19
CA LYS A 209 27.07 -14.02 26.22
C LYS A 209 26.05 -12.97 25.75
N VAL A 210 26.16 -12.48 24.49
CA VAL A 210 25.25 -11.50 23.90
C VAL A 210 23.82 -12.04 23.91
N ILE A 211 23.58 -13.25 23.41
CA ILE A 211 22.25 -13.86 23.38
C ILE A 211 21.64 -14.02 24.76
N ARG A 212 22.46 -14.40 25.76
CA ARG A 212 21.99 -14.54 27.14
C ARG A 212 21.56 -13.20 27.73
N MET A 213 22.32 -12.14 27.46
CA MET A 213 21.97 -10.76 27.84
C MET A 213 20.69 -10.32 27.15
N ALA A 214 20.59 -10.52 25.84
CA ALA A 214 19.43 -10.12 25.04
C ALA A 214 18.15 -10.81 25.49
N LEU A 215 18.19 -12.13 25.74
CA LEU A 215 17.03 -12.88 26.24
C LEU A 215 16.66 -12.52 27.69
N ARG A 216 17.62 -12.04 28.48
CA ARG A 216 17.32 -11.48 29.80
C ARG A 216 16.61 -10.14 29.66
N ALA A 217 17.09 -9.26 28.79
CA ALA A 217 16.45 -7.98 28.51
C ALA A 217 15.01 -8.18 27.98
N GLU A 218 14.80 -9.08 27.01
CA GLU A 218 13.47 -9.42 26.49
C GLU A 218 12.48 -9.81 27.59
N ARG A 219 12.91 -10.67 28.52
CA ARG A 219 12.05 -11.09 29.64
C ARG A 219 11.73 -9.95 30.60
N MET A 220 12.68 -9.03 30.79
CA MET A 220 12.54 -7.93 31.74
C MET A 220 11.67 -6.80 31.18
N PHE A 221 11.79 -6.52 29.89
CA PHE A 221 10.97 -5.53 29.21
C PHE A 221 9.63 -6.10 28.69
N GLY A 222 9.35 -7.39 28.91
CA GLY A 222 8.06 -8.01 28.61
C GLY A 222 7.80 -8.30 27.14
N GLY A 223 8.80 -8.19 26.25
CA GLY A 223 8.63 -8.43 24.81
C GLY A 223 9.94 -8.38 24.04
N PRO A 224 9.89 -8.73 22.74
CA PRO A 224 11.04 -8.72 21.86
C PRO A 224 11.75 -7.37 21.78
N GLN A 225 13.10 -7.40 21.81
CA GLN A 225 13.94 -6.23 21.90
C GLN A 225 14.93 -6.12 20.74
N ASP A 226 15.14 -4.91 20.28
CA ASP A 226 16.26 -4.44 19.46
C ASP A 226 17.33 -3.88 20.39
N ILE A 227 18.51 -4.52 20.40
CA ILE A 227 19.56 -4.27 21.40
C ILE A 227 20.87 -3.94 20.71
N GLU A 228 21.40 -2.76 21.01
CA GLU A 228 22.79 -2.42 20.72
C GLU A 228 23.70 -2.94 21.84
N TRP A 229 24.77 -3.61 21.44
CA TRP A 229 25.72 -4.22 22.38
C TRP A 229 27.15 -4.00 21.95
N ALA A 230 28.04 -4.04 22.91
CA ALA A 230 29.48 -4.06 22.66
C ALA A 230 30.20 -5.00 23.64
N VAL A 231 31.41 -5.42 23.26
CA VAL A 231 32.30 -6.23 24.09
C VAL A 231 33.55 -5.41 24.40
N ASP A 232 33.82 -5.19 25.65
CA ASP A 232 35.03 -4.47 26.09
C ASP A 232 36.32 -5.29 25.89
N ALA A 233 37.49 -4.67 26.12
CA ALA A 233 38.79 -5.33 25.98
C ALA A 233 38.94 -6.54 26.93
N GLY A 234 38.24 -6.56 28.06
CA GLY A 234 38.21 -7.68 29.01
C GLY A 234 37.26 -8.81 28.64
N GLY A 235 36.53 -8.70 27.51
CA GLY A 235 35.59 -9.71 27.04
C GLY A 235 34.24 -9.69 27.76
N ALA A 236 33.91 -8.63 28.50
CA ALA A 236 32.59 -8.43 29.09
C ALA A 236 31.65 -7.78 28.06
N VAL A 237 30.43 -8.29 28.00
CA VAL A 237 29.36 -7.74 27.13
C VAL A 237 28.69 -6.57 27.87
N ARG A 238 28.46 -5.48 27.15
CA ARG A 238 27.78 -4.28 27.64
C ARG A 238 26.52 -4.03 26.81
N LEU A 239 25.43 -3.65 27.46
CA LEU A 239 24.22 -3.15 26.87
C LEU A 239 24.40 -1.65 26.62
N LEU A 240 24.27 -1.22 25.38
CA LEU A 240 24.40 0.20 24.98
C LEU A 240 23.05 0.86 24.69
N GLN A 241 22.09 0.08 24.25
CA GLN A 241 20.70 0.51 24.04
C GLN A 241 19.79 -0.71 24.02
N ALA A 242 18.55 -0.55 24.50
CA ALA A 242 17.48 -1.53 24.34
C ALA A 242 16.19 -0.77 24.01
N ARG A 243 15.46 -1.26 23.02
CA ARG A 243 14.15 -0.74 22.65
C ARG A 243 13.22 -1.88 22.19
N PRO A 244 11.91 -1.76 22.38
CA PRO A 244 10.97 -2.73 21.84
C PRO A 244 11.10 -2.81 20.31
N ILE A 245 10.98 -4.01 19.75
CA ILE A 245 10.85 -4.16 18.30
C ILE A 245 9.41 -3.83 17.92
N THR A 246 9.17 -2.61 17.47
CA THR A 246 7.84 -2.10 17.12
C THR A 246 7.26 -2.75 15.85
N THR A 247 8.12 -3.31 15.00
CA THR A 247 7.72 -3.98 13.73
C THR A 247 7.30 -5.44 13.90
N LEU A 248 7.36 -6.00 15.12
CA LEU A 248 6.85 -7.34 15.39
C LEU A 248 5.33 -7.30 15.63
N HIS A 249 4.60 -7.07 14.60
CA HIS A 249 3.20 -7.46 14.61
C HIS A 249 3.15 -8.97 14.86
N GLY A 250 2.43 -9.39 15.88
CA GLY A 250 2.27 -10.79 16.27
C GLY A 250 1.98 -11.66 15.07
N ARG A 251 2.05 -12.99 15.16
CA ARG A 251 1.78 -13.92 14.04
C ARG A 251 0.52 -13.44 13.31
N VAL A 252 0.70 -12.61 12.30
CA VAL A 252 -0.41 -12.08 11.54
C VAL A 252 -1.05 -13.27 10.84
N ARG A 253 -2.15 -13.72 11.41
CA ARG A 253 -3.00 -14.77 10.85
C ARG A 253 -4.02 -14.08 9.97
N GLY A 254 -4.40 -14.70 8.89
CA GLY A 254 -5.39 -14.12 7.99
C GLY A 254 -5.01 -14.31 6.53
N PRO A 255 -5.83 -13.82 5.60
CA PRO A 255 -5.58 -13.92 4.19
C PRO A 255 -4.34 -13.12 3.77
N ILE A 256 -3.71 -13.55 2.69
CA ILE A 256 -2.66 -12.76 2.04
C ILE A 256 -3.36 -11.79 1.10
N LEU A 257 -3.35 -10.52 1.48
CA LEU A 257 -3.97 -9.45 0.71
C LEU A 257 -2.95 -8.77 -0.20
N GLY A 258 -3.44 -8.14 -1.24
CA GLY A 258 -2.67 -7.28 -2.13
C GLY A 258 -3.56 -6.60 -3.16
N PRO A 259 -3.12 -5.48 -3.76
CA PRO A 259 -3.89 -4.80 -4.80
C PRO A 259 -4.11 -5.70 -6.02
N GLY A 260 -3.11 -6.53 -6.42
CA GLY A 260 -3.25 -7.55 -7.46
C GLY A 260 -4.05 -7.10 -8.68
N PRO A 261 -4.99 -7.95 -9.15
CA PRO A 261 -5.80 -7.61 -10.33
C PRO A 261 -6.84 -6.50 -10.09
N LEU A 262 -7.08 -6.07 -8.84
CA LEU A 262 -8.03 -4.98 -8.54
C LEU A 262 -7.45 -3.60 -8.81
N ALA A 263 -6.13 -3.46 -8.80
CA ALA A 263 -5.44 -2.20 -9.07
C ALA A 263 -5.73 -1.61 -10.46
N GLU A 264 -6.15 -2.44 -11.41
CA GLU A 264 -6.59 -1.98 -12.73
C GLU A 264 -7.99 -1.41 -12.73
N THR A 265 -8.89 -2.07 -12.02
CA THR A 265 -10.28 -1.61 -11.92
C THR A 265 -10.38 -0.36 -11.07
N PHE A 266 -9.56 -0.29 -10.02
CA PHE A 266 -9.50 0.81 -9.07
C PHE A 266 -8.04 1.22 -8.83
N PRO A 267 -7.44 2.00 -9.73
CA PRO A 267 -6.03 2.40 -9.62
C PRO A 267 -5.76 3.36 -8.47
N ASP A 268 -6.74 4.18 -8.14
CA ASP A 268 -6.64 5.20 -7.10
C ASP A 268 -7.39 4.81 -5.83
N PRO A 269 -7.07 5.42 -4.66
CA PRO A 269 -7.82 5.19 -3.44
C PRO A 269 -9.31 5.53 -3.58
N LEU A 270 -10.18 4.60 -3.17
CA LEU A 270 -11.63 4.76 -3.20
C LEU A 270 -12.11 5.51 -1.95
N ARG A 271 -12.96 6.49 -2.16
CA ARG A 271 -13.68 7.18 -1.08
C ARG A 271 -14.78 6.26 -0.49
N PRO A 272 -15.28 6.51 0.73
CA PRO A 272 -16.22 5.62 1.41
C PRO A 272 -17.43 5.21 0.58
N LEU A 273 -18.10 6.15 -0.09
CA LEU A 273 -19.25 5.83 -0.94
C LEU A 273 -18.85 5.00 -2.18
N GLU A 274 -17.71 5.29 -2.78
CA GLU A 274 -17.18 4.53 -3.92
C GLU A 274 -16.87 3.08 -3.55
N GLN A 275 -16.37 2.85 -2.32
CA GLN A 275 -16.17 1.50 -1.80
C GLN A 275 -17.51 0.74 -1.71
N ASP A 276 -18.54 1.39 -1.17
CA ASP A 276 -19.85 0.76 -0.98
C ASP A 276 -20.61 0.56 -2.30
N LEU A 277 -20.42 1.45 -3.28
CA LEU A 277 -21.08 1.36 -4.58
C LEU A 277 -20.39 0.38 -5.54
N TRP A 278 -19.06 0.21 -5.47
CA TRP A 278 -18.30 -0.51 -6.50
C TRP A 278 -17.51 -1.69 -5.96
N LEU A 279 -16.75 -1.51 -4.86
CA LEU A 279 -15.89 -2.56 -4.32
C LEU A 279 -16.71 -3.64 -3.60
N THR A 280 -17.72 -3.26 -2.84
CA THR A 280 -18.61 -4.20 -2.16
C THR A 280 -19.36 -5.12 -3.15
N PRO A 281 -20.02 -4.60 -4.22
CA PRO A 281 -20.60 -5.44 -5.26
C PRO A 281 -19.60 -6.36 -5.99
N LEU A 282 -18.37 -5.86 -6.23
CA LEU A 282 -17.32 -6.67 -6.83
C LEU A 282 -16.94 -7.84 -5.92
N ALA A 283 -16.72 -7.59 -4.63
CA ALA A 283 -16.39 -8.62 -3.65
C ALA A 283 -17.49 -9.70 -3.58
N GLU A 284 -18.74 -9.28 -3.57
CA GLU A 284 -19.91 -10.18 -3.54
C GLU A 284 -20.03 -11.00 -4.83
N GLY A 285 -19.89 -10.37 -5.99
CA GLY A 285 -19.90 -11.06 -7.28
C GLY A 285 -18.78 -12.10 -7.39
N LEU A 286 -17.56 -11.75 -6.97
CA LEU A 286 -16.44 -12.69 -6.90
C LEU A 286 -16.72 -13.85 -5.94
N ARG A 287 -17.32 -13.57 -4.79
CA ARG A 287 -17.69 -14.59 -3.80
C ARG A 287 -18.65 -15.62 -4.42
N VAL A 288 -19.71 -15.17 -5.08
CA VAL A 288 -20.69 -16.02 -5.76
C VAL A 288 -20.00 -16.86 -6.86
N ALA A 289 -19.12 -16.28 -7.65
CA ALA A 289 -18.40 -17.00 -8.69
C ALA A 289 -17.49 -18.11 -8.12
N LEU A 290 -16.77 -17.83 -7.03
CA LEU A 290 -15.93 -18.81 -6.32
C LEU A 290 -16.77 -19.95 -5.71
N GLU A 291 -17.94 -19.66 -5.15
CA GLU A 291 -18.85 -20.65 -4.61
C GLU A 291 -19.41 -21.56 -5.70
N LEU A 292 -19.91 -20.99 -6.79
CA LEU A 292 -20.49 -21.74 -7.92
C LEU A 292 -19.46 -22.66 -8.58
N THR A 293 -18.24 -22.21 -8.75
CA THR A 293 -17.16 -23.01 -9.34
C THR A 293 -16.56 -24.01 -8.37
N GLY A 294 -16.77 -23.81 -7.06
CA GLY A 294 -16.13 -24.63 -6.03
C GLY A 294 -14.62 -24.47 -5.99
N ALA A 295 -14.11 -23.31 -6.42
CA ALA A 295 -12.68 -23.00 -6.49
C ALA A 295 -11.99 -23.05 -5.12
N ALA A 296 -12.74 -22.78 -4.05
CA ALA A 296 -12.27 -22.88 -2.67
C ALA A 296 -13.35 -23.50 -1.75
N PRO A 297 -12.97 -24.01 -0.55
CA PRO A 297 -13.96 -24.46 0.44
C PRO A 297 -14.89 -23.31 0.84
N ALA A 298 -16.20 -23.58 0.92
CA ALA A 298 -17.22 -22.57 1.26
C ALA A 298 -16.94 -21.86 2.59
N GLN A 299 -16.39 -22.57 3.59
CA GLN A 299 -16.00 -21.98 4.86
C GLN A 299 -14.92 -20.91 4.67
N ARG A 300 -13.88 -21.19 3.85
CA ARG A 300 -12.81 -20.23 3.57
C ARG A 300 -13.32 -18.99 2.84
N ILE A 301 -14.26 -19.18 1.86
CA ILE A 301 -14.86 -18.06 1.12
C ILE A 301 -15.66 -17.16 2.07
N ARG A 302 -16.35 -17.73 3.06
CA ARG A 302 -17.10 -16.95 4.06
C ARG A 302 -16.23 -16.24 5.08
N GLU A 303 -15.10 -16.86 5.47
CA GLU A 303 -14.19 -16.33 6.50
C GLU A 303 -13.15 -15.34 5.97
N SER A 304 -13.01 -15.23 4.65
CA SER A 304 -12.02 -14.32 4.04
C SER A 304 -12.69 -13.17 3.31
N PRO A 305 -12.21 -11.93 3.45
CA PRO A 305 -12.59 -10.86 2.56
C PRO A 305 -12.05 -11.17 1.16
N VAL A 306 -12.94 -11.59 0.24
CA VAL A 306 -12.54 -11.86 -1.16
C VAL A 306 -11.90 -10.63 -1.80
N ALA A 307 -12.51 -9.48 -1.57
CA ALA A 307 -11.99 -8.16 -1.85
C ALA A 307 -12.41 -7.19 -0.74
N THR A 308 -11.56 -6.22 -0.42
CA THR A 308 -11.80 -5.22 0.62
C THR A 308 -10.98 -3.95 0.35
N SER A 309 -11.14 -2.93 1.18
CA SER A 309 -10.33 -1.71 1.14
C SER A 309 -9.39 -1.65 2.33
N VAL A 310 -8.13 -1.30 2.08
CA VAL A 310 -7.14 -0.99 3.11
C VAL A 310 -6.56 0.39 2.81
N LEU A 311 -6.73 1.33 3.72
CA LEU A 311 -6.34 2.73 3.54
C LEU A 311 -6.90 3.37 2.23
N GLY A 312 -8.13 3.00 1.87
CA GLY A 312 -8.79 3.43 0.63
C GLY A 312 -8.43 2.59 -0.61
N ILE A 313 -7.32 1.86 -0.61
CA ILE A 313 -6.87 1.07 -1.77
C ILE A 313 -7.62 -0.27 -1.82
N ALA A 314 -8.16 -0.62 -2.97
CA ALA A 314 -8.82 -1.90 -3.21
C ALA A 314 -7.80 -3.06 -3.19
N VAL A 315 -8.04 -4.08 -2.38
CA VAL A 315 -7.17 -5.26 -2.23
C VAL A 315 -8.00 -6.54 -2.21
N ALA A 316 -7.40 -7.64 -2.63
CA ALA A 316 -8.04 -8.95 -2.66
C ALA A 316 -7.24 -10.03 -1.94
N ASP A 317 -7.89 -11.12 -1.54
CA ASP A 317 -7.22 -12.34 -1.10
C ASP A 317 -6.55 -13.03 -2.31
N LEU A 318 -5.23 -12.86 -2.40
CA LEU A 318 -4.42 -13.33 -3.53
C LEU A 318 -4.40 -14.86 -3.65
N GLU A 319 -4.59 -15.60 -2.55
CA GLU A 319 -4.69 -17.07 -2.59
C GLU A 319 -6.05 -17.51 -3.11
N LEU A 320 -7.15 -16.85 -2.73
CA LEU A 320 -8.49 -17.16 -3.24
C LEU A 320 -8.63 -16.85 -4.73
N LEU A 321 -8.05 -15.74 -5.19
CA LEU A 321 -8.06 -15.36 -6.60
C LEU A 321 -7.01 -16.13 -7.44
N GLY A 322 -6.23 -17.01 -6.83
CA GLY A 322 -5.22 -17.81 -7.53
C GLY A 322 -3.99 -17.03 -8.00
N ALA A 323 -3.83 -15.78 -7.57
CA ALA A 323 -2.68 -14.93 -7.91
C ALA A 323 -1.37 -15.44 -7.26
N ILE A 324 -1.49 -16.21 -6.18
CA ILE A 324 -0.37 -16.91 -5.53
C ILE A 324 -0.77 -18.37 -5.25
N GLY A 325 0.18 -19.29 -5.46
CA GLY A 325 -0.05 -20.71 -5.22
C GLY A 325 -0.32 -21.01 -3.74
N SER A 326 -1.43 -21.69 -3.46
CA SER A 326 -1.74 -22.20 -2.11
C SER A 326 -0.67 -23.20 -1.67
N ARG A 327 0.00 -22.97 -0.53
CA ARG A 327 0.88 -23.94 0.11
C ARG A 327 0.05 -25.07 0.70
N ARG A 328 -0.28 -26.09 -0.10
CA ARG A 328 -0.89 -27.33 0.42
C ARG A 328 0.06 -27.97 1.43
N ARG A 329 -0.41 -28.18 2.65
CA ARG A 329 0.31 -29.00 3.64
C ARG A 329 0.44 -30.42 3.09
N LEU A 330 1.54 -31.10 3.38
CA LEU A 330 1.78 -32.48 2.94
C LEU A 330 0.62 -33.44 3.34
N ILE A 331 -0.07 -33.15 4.43
CA ILE A 331 -1.23 -33.87 4.94
C ILE A 331 -2.44 -33.78 3.98
N ASP A 332 -2.62 -32.68 3.27
CA ASP A 332 -3.73 -32.51 2.32
C ASP A 332 -3.56 -33.36 1.05
N ARG A 333 -2.38 -33.93 0.83
CA ARG A 333 -2.10 -34.86 -0.28
C ARG A 333 -2.62 -36.29 -0.02
N LEU A 334 -2.89 -36.63 1.22
CA LEU A 334 -3.35 -37.95 1.65
C LEU A 334 -4.87 -38.06 1.79
N ASP A 335 -5.64 -36.98 1.64
CA ASP A 335 -7.09 -37.00 1.69
C ASP A 335 -7.68 -37.36 0.30
N PRO A 336 -8.36 -38.49 0.13
CA PRO A 336 -8.98 -38.92 -1.13
C PRO A 336 -10.22 -38.10 -1.53
N ARG A 337 -10.78 -37.29 -0.62
CA ARG A 337 -12.00 -36.48 -0.85
C ARG A 337 -11.83 -35.38 -1.93
N PRO A 338 -10.63 -34.83 -2.20
CA PRO A 338 -10.43 -33.90 -3.31
C PRO A 338 -10.72 -34.49 -4.71
N GLY A 339 -10.56 -35.82 -4.91
CA GLY A 339 -10.80 -36.47 -6.20
C GLY A 339 -12.29 -36.50 -6.56
N ALA A 340 -13.16 -36.88 -5.65
CA ALA A 340 -14.61 -36.93 -5.86
C ALA A 340 -15.21 -35.51 -6.00
N ARG A 341 -14.69 -34.54 -5.25
CA ARG A 341 -15.06 -33.11 -5.39
C ARG A 341 -14.64 -32.54 -6.74
N LYS A 342 -13.50 -32.93 -7.28
CA LYS A 342 -13.01 -32.52 -8.61
C LYS A 342 -13.91 -33.02 -9.73
N LEU A 343 -14.43 -34.27 -9.67
CA LEU A 343 -15.35 -34.80 -10.70
C LEU A 343 -16.70 -34.07 -10.68
N GLY A 344 -17.29 -33.85 -9.50
CA GLY A 344 -18.53 -33.11 -9.37
C GLY A 344 -18.39 -31.62 -9.74
N ALA A 345 -17.24 -31.01 -9.46
CA ALA A 345 -16.90 -29.68 -9.92
C ALA A 345 -16.71 -29.63 -11.43
N ALA A 346 -16.02 -30.59 -12.03
CA ALA A 346 -15.81 -30.65 -13.49
C ALA A 346 -17.11 -30.74 -14.29
N MET A 347 -18.09 -31.55 -13.80
CA MET A 347 -19.41 -31.63 -14.45
C MET A 347 -20.21 -30.32 -14.34
N ARG A 348 -20.19 -29.67 -13.18
CA ARG A 348 -20.82 -28.35 -12.99
C ARG A 348 -20.17 -27.28 -13.84
N VAL A 349 -18.83 -27.24 -13.82
CA VAL A 349 -18.01 -26.30 -14.62
C VAL A 349 -18.30 -26.48 -16.12
N GLY A 350 -18.37 -27.74 -16.61
CA GLY A 350 -18.66 -28.00 -18.02
C GLY A 350 -20.05 -27.52 -18.46
N ARG A 351 -21.09 -27.76 -17.63
CA ARG A 351 -22.46 -27.25 -17.90
C ARG A 351 -22.52 -25.73 -17.82
N LEU A 352 -21.85 -25.14 -16.84
CA LEU A 352 -21.80 -23.70 -16.67
C LEU A 352 -21.05 -23.03 -17.83
N ALA A 353 -19.94 -23.60 -18.27
CA ALA A 353 -19.19 -23.10 -19.41
C ALA A 353 -20.02 -23.09 -20.72
N ALA A 354 -20.79 -24.15 -20.94
CA ALA A 354 -21.69 -24.24 -22.11
C ALA A 354 -22.85 -23.23 -22.04
N ALA A 355 -23.38 -22.94 -20.85
CA ALA A 355 -24.48 -22.00 -20.68
C ALA A 355 -24.01 -20.52 -20.59
N MET A 356 -22.74 -20.27 -20.30
CA MET A 356 -22.22 -18.96 -19.94
C MET A 356 -22.41 -17.89 -21.03
N PRO A 357 -22.20 -18.16 -22.34
CA PRO A 357 -22.44 -17.15 -23.37
C PRO A 357 -23.89 -16.66 -23.42
N ALA A 358 -24.85 -17.59 -23.30
CA ALA A 358 -26.26 -17.25 -23.27
C ALA A 358 -26.67 -16.49 -21.99
N LEU A 359 -26.12 -16.89 -20.85
CA LEU A 359 -26.37 -16.20 -19.58
C LEU A 359 -25.80 -14.78 -19.61
N ALA A 360 -24.58 -14.61 -20.09
CA ALA A 360 -23.93 -13.30 -20.20
C ALA A 360 -24.75 -12.38 -21.14
N ARG A 361 -25.22 -12.90 -22.28
CA ARG A 361 -26.06 -12.15 -23.20
C ARG A 361 -27.33 -11.64 -22.52
N ARG A 362 -28.06 -12.51 -21.80
CA ARG A 362 -29.28 -12.12 -21.07
C ARG A 362 -29.02 -11.06 -20.01
N VAL A 363 -27.90 -11.16 -19.29
CA VAL A 363 -27.52 -10.14 -18.30
C VAL A 363 -27.20 -8.82 -18.97
N CYS A 364 -26.45 -8.84 -20.07
CA CYS A 364 -26.16 -7.63 -20.85
C CYS A 364 -27.45 -6.98 -21.39
N GLU A 365 -28.34 -7.76 -21.98
CA GLU A 365 -29.64 -7.27 -22.50
C GLU A 365 -30.50 -6.62 -21.41
N ARG A 366 -30.56 -7.25 -20.22
CA ARG A 366 -31.27 -6.68 -19.08
C ARG A 366 -30.63 -5.37 -18.60
N VAL A 367 -29.33 -5.33 -18.44
CA VAL A 367 -28.62 -4.12 -18.01
C VAL A 367 -28.77 -3.01 -19.04
N ASP A 368 -28.70 -3.32 -20.35
CA ASP A 368 -28.90 -2.35 -21.41
C ASP A 368 -30.33 -1.77 -21.37
N ALA A 369 -31.35 -2.63 -21.15
CA ALA A 369 -32.74 -2.18 -20.98
C ALA A 369 -32.93 -1.31 -19.72
N ASP A 370 -32.33 -1.72 -18.60
CA ASP A 370 -32.39 -0.96 -17.35
C ASP A 370 -31.72 0.41 -17.52
N LEU A 371 -30.54 0.48 -18.15
CA LEU A 371 -29.85 1.73 -18.45
C LEU A 371 -30.64 2.65 -19.35
N ALA A 372 -31.28 2.09 -20.41
CA ALA A 372 -32.10 2.84 -21.35
C ALA A 372 -33.39 3.38 -20.69
N ALA A 373 -33.90 2.72 -19.65
CA ALA A 373 -35.11 3.11 -18.96
C ALA A 373 -34.87 4.22 -17.90
N VAL A 374 -33.62 4.55 -17.55
CA VAL A 374 -33.32 5.62 -16.58
C VAL A 374 -33.65 6.98 -17.19
N PRO A 375 -34.57 7.78 -16.61
CA PRO A 375 -34.80 9.16 -17.05
C PRO A 375 -33.59 10.06 -16.78
N SER A 376 -33.65 11.32 -17.24
CA SER A 376 -32.64 12.32 -16.83
C SER A 376 -32.50 12.34 -15.33
N LEU A 377 -31.28 12.24 -14.82
CA LEU A 377 -31.01 12.23 -13.36
C LEU A 377 -31.50 13.50 -12.68
N THR A 378 -31.53 14.62 -13.41
CA THR A 378 -32.07 15.90 -12.92
C THR A 378 -33.58 15.86 -12.70
N ASP A 379 -34.31 15.00 -13.41
CA ASP A 379 -35.77 14.85 -13.31
C ASP A 379 -36.19 13.86 -12.22
N LEU A 380 -35.25 13.04 -11.74
CA LEU A 380 -35.52 12.05 -10.69
C LEU A 380 -35.66 12.72 -9.33
N SER A 381 -36.61 12.27 -8.50
CA SER A 381 -36.65 12.62 -7.07
C SER A 381 -35.46 12.01 -6.32
N ARG A 382 -35.19 12.52 -5.09
CA ARG A 382 -34.15 11.95 -4.22
C ARG A 382 -34.33 10.46 -3.94
N ALA A 383 -35.58 10.03 -3.74
CA ALA A 383 -35.89 8.62 -3.51
C ALA A 383 -35.58 7.77 -4.74
N GLN A 384 -35.85 8.30 -5.95
CA GLN A 384 -35.51 7.62 -7.21
C GLN A 384 -34.01 7.59 -7.47
N LEU A 385 -33.27 8.68 -7.17
CA LEU A 385 -31.80 8.69 -7.23
C LEU A 385 -31.18 7.64 -6.29
N LEU A 386 -31.71 7.55 -5.05
CA LEU A 386 -31.28 6.53 -4.11
C LEU A 386 -31.57 5.12 -4.61
N ALA A 387 -32.77 4.90 -5.18
CA ALA A 387 -33.13 3.62 -5.81
C ALA A 387 -32.21 3.29 -6.99
N THR A 388 -31.81 4.30 -7.80
CA THR A 388 -30.83 4.13 -8.88
C THR A 388 -29.48 3.65 -8.35
N LEU A 389 -29.01 4.20 -7.22
CA LEU A 389 -27.77 3.74 -6.58
C LEU A 389 -27.87 2.29 -6.10
N ASP A 390 -28.99 1.91 -5.47
CA ASP A 390 -29.19 0.55 -4.96
C ASP A 390 -29.36 -0.48 -6.08
N ASN A 391 -30.12 -0.15 -7.12
CA ASN A 391 -30.23 -0.95 -8.34
C ASN A 391 -28.86 -1.11 -9.03
N SER A 392 -28.06 -0.05 -9.10
CA SER A 392 -26.69 -0.11 -9.63
C SER A 392 -25.82 -1.08 -8.87
N ARG A 393 -25.87 -1.09 -7.52
CA ARG A 393 -25.12 -2.05 -6.69
C ARG A 393 -25.53 -3.50 -7.00
N THR A 394 -26.84 -3.74 -7.13
CA THR A 394 -27.38 -5.07 -7.47
C THR A 394 -26.92 -5.51 -8.87
N ALA A 395 -27.00 -4.63 -9.87
CA ALA A 395 -26.54 -4.91 -11.21
C ALA A 395 -25.03 -5.18 -11.27
N LEU A 396 -24.22 -4.39 -10.55
CA LEU A 396 -22.77 -4.58 -10.45
C LEU A 396 -22.41 -5.92 -9.81
N THR A 397 -23.10 -6.34 -8.76
CA THR A 397 -22.90 -7.67 -8.15
C THR A 397 -23.08 -8.78 -9.17
N ALA A 398 -24.16 -8.74 -9.95
CA ALA A 398 -24.42 -9.72 -10.99
C ALA A 398 -23.35 -9.67 -12.09
N LEU A 399 -23.06 -8.48 -12.63
CA LEU A 399 -22.07 -8.28 -13.69
C LEU A 399 -20.70 -8.80 -13.30
N HIS A 400 -20.19 -8.46 -12.13
CA HIS A 400 -18.91 -8.94 -11.63
C HIS A 400 -18.90 -10.47 -11.40
N GLY A 401 -20.01 -11.03 -10.91
CA GLY A 401 -20.15 -12.48 -10.75
C GLY A 401 -20.05 -13.21 -12.09
N TYR A 402 -20.77 -12.77 -13.10
CA TYR A 402 -20.76 -13.37 -14.43
C TYR A 402 -19.43 -13.10 -15.16
N GLU A 403 -18.82 -11.93 -15.02
CA GLU A 403 -17.50 -11.61 -15.57
C GLU A 403 -16.42 -12.54 -14.98
N ALA A 404 -16.42 -12.72 -13.67
CA ALA A 404 -15.50 -13.64 -12.99
C ALA A 404 -15.70 -15.09 -13.44
N LEU A 405 -16.96 -15.54 -13.57
CA LEU A 405 -17.27 -16.88 -14.09
C LEU A 405 -16.79 -17.04 -15.53
N ALA A 406 -17.02 -16.08 -16.40
CA ALA A 406 -16.52 -16.13 -17.79
C ALA A 406 -15.00 -16.21 -17.84
N GLY A 407 -14.29 -15.45 -16.97
CA GLY A 407 -12.84 -15.52 -16.85
C GLY A 407 -12.31 -16.85 -16.32
N MET A 408 -12.99 -17.45 -15.33
CA MET A 408 -12.60 -18.76 -14.75
C MET A 408 -12.89 -19.94 -15.68
N LEU A 409 -13.88 -19.81 -16.58
CA LEU A 409 -14.33 -20.85 -17.50
C LEU A 409 -13.68 -20.75 -18.87
N GLY A 410 -13.17 -19.57 -19.25
CA GLY A 410 -12.49 -19.31 -20.52
C GLY A 410 -11.19 -20.09 -20.65
N ARG A 411 -10.82 -20.41 -21.90
CA ARG A 411 -9.53 -21.04 -22.22
C ARG A 411 -8.48 -19.96 -22.44
N THR A 412 -7.25 -20.22 -22.05
CA THR A 412 -6.11 -19.30 -22.28
C THR A 412 -5.81 -19.06 -23.77
N SER A 413 -6.35 -19.89 -24.65
CA SER A 413 -6.22 -19.76 -26.10
C SER A 413 -7.28 -18.87 -26.73
N ASP A 414 -8.35 -18.54 -25.98
CA ASP A 414 -9.46 -17.74 -26.52
C ASP A 414 -9.03 -16.28 -26.60
N SER A 415 -9.23 -15.67 -27.76
CA SER A 415 -8.96 -14.26 -28.04
C SER A 415 -10.28 -13.52 -28.20
N ALA A 416 -10.34 -12.28 -27.79
CA ALA A 416 -11.37 -11.32 -28.15
C ALA A 416 -10.77 -9.91 -28.04
N PRO A 417 -11.25 -8.95 -28.87
CA PRO A 417 -10.87 -7.55 -28.66
C PRO A 417 -11.19 -7.14 -27.22
N THR A 418 -10.22 -6.62 -26.51
CA THR A 418 -10.45 -6.14 -25.14
C THR A 418 -11.35 -4.90 -25.14
N ALA A 419 -12.05 -4.64 -24.04
CA ALA A 419 -12.82 -3.40 -23.88
C ALA A 419 -11.95 -2.15 -24.13
N ALA A 420 -10.67 -2.19 -23.71
CA ALA A 420 -9.72 -1.12 -23.98
C ALA A 420 -9.38 -0.98 -25.48
N ALA A 421 -9.17 -2.09 -26.20
CA ALA A 421 -8.93 -2.05 -27.64
C ALA A 421 -10.14 -1.51 -28.41
N MET A 422 -11.36 -1.96 -28.06
CA MET A 422 -12.60 -1.42 -28.64
C MET A 422 -12.78 0.07 -28.34
N ALA A 423 -12.43 0.52 -27.13
CA ALA A 423 -12.50 1.92 -26.73
C ALA A 423 -11.48 2.79 -27.48
N LEU A 424 -10.25 2.29 -27.70
CA LEU A 424 -9.26 2.97 -28.52
C LEU A 424 -9.72 3.11 -29.97
N ALA A 425 -10.23 2.03 -30.56
CA ALA A 425 -10.76 2.09 -31.93
C ALA A 425 -11.93 3.10 -32.06
N ALA A 426 -12.81 3.16 -31.04
CA ALA A 426 -13.89 4.14 -30.99
C ALA A 426 -13.36 5.58 -30.83
N LEU A 427 -12.34 5.77 -30.00
CA LEU A 427 -11.69 7.07 -29.80
C LEU A 427 -11.03 7.57 -31.10
N HIS A 428 -10.33 6.69 -31.83
CA HIS A 428 -9.76 7.02 -33.14
C HIS A 428 -10.85 7.38 -34.15
N ARG A 429 -11.98 6.65 -34.17
CA ARG A 429 -13.11 6.98 -35.02
C ARG A 429 -13.70 8.34 -34.67
N ALA A 430 -13.93 8.62 -33.37
CA ALA A 430 -14.47 9.90 -32.93
C ALA A 430 -13.58 11.08 -33.39
N ARG A 431 -12.25 10.90 -33.37
CA ARG A 431 -11.32 11.90 -33.88
C ARG A 431 -11.35 12.06 -35.39
N ALA A 432 -11.39 10.95 -36.13
CA ALA A 432 -11.52 10.98 -37.59
C ALA A 432 -12.83 11.68 -38.03
N GLU A 433 -13.88 11.54 -37.23
CA GLU A 433 -15.19 12.19 -37.42
C GLU A 433 -15.26 13.60 -36.83
N ALA A 434 -14.12 14.10 -36.27
CA ALA A 434 -13.99 15.42 -35.60
C ALA A 434 -15.06 15.65 -34.52
N VAL A 435 -15.40 14.61 -33.75
CA VAL A 435 -16.35 14.70 -32.63
C VAL A 435 -15.70 15.53 -31.54
N PRO A 436 -16.38 16.57 -31.01
CA PRO A 436 -15.86 17.37 -29.90
C PRO A 436 -15.56 16.50 -28.66
N ALA A 437 -14.44 16.75 -27.97
CA ALA A 437 -13.96 15.94 -26.86
C ALA A 437 -15.03 15.74 -25.76
N ASP A 438 -15.86 16.75 -25.55
CA ASP A 438 -16.96 16.73 -24.59
C ASP A 438 -18.15 15.87 -25.01
N ARG A 439 -18.26 15.48 -26.29
CA ARG A 439 -19.31 14.62 -26.82
C ARG A 439 -18.86 13.19 -27.09
N VAL A 440 -17.54 12.92 -27.04
CA VAL A 440 -16.99 11.60 -27.37
C VAL A 440 -17.63 10.49 -26.54
N ILE A 441 -17.81 10.69 -25.23
CA ILE A 441 -18.40 9.67 -24.35
C ILE A 441 -19.88 9.47 -24.61
N GLU A 442 -20.61 10.52 -25.01
CA GLU A 442 -22.03 10.40 -25.36
C GLU A 442 -22.23 9.61 -26.66
N GLU A 443 -21.39 9.87 -27.66
CA GLU A 443 -21.49 9.21 -28.96
C GLU A 443 -20.82 7.83 -28.98
N PHE A 444 -19.76 7.66 -28.19
CA PHE A 444 -18.97 6.43 -28.06
C PHE A 444 -18.78 6.02 -26.59
N PRO A 445 -19.84 5.52 -25.92
CA PRO A 445 -19.77 5.18 -24.47
C PRO A 445 -18.73 4.10 -24.13
N VAL A 446 -18.27 3.33 -25.11
CA VAL A 446 -17.19 2.33 -24.93
C VAL A 446 -15.88 2.99 -24.48
N VAL A 447 -15.67 4.28 -24.79
CA VAL A 447 -14.48 5.05 -24.39
C VAL A 447 -14.36 5.16 -22.85
N LEU A 448 -15.46 5.01 -22.12
CA LEU A 448 -15.45 4.89 -20.66
C LEU A 448 -14.54 3.75 -20.14
N ALA A 449 -14.26 2.73 -20.96
CA ALA A 449 -13.35 1.67 -20.58
C ALA A 449 -11.88 2.15 -20.38
N LEU A 450 -11.55 3.33 -20.88
CA LEU A 450 -10.22 3.96 -20.72
C LEU A 450 -10.14 4.87 -19.49
N THR A 451 -11.21 5.06 -18.76
CA THR A 451 -11.25 5.99 -17.61
C THR A 451 -11.74 5.26 -16.37
N PRO A 452 -11.07 5.43 -15.19
CA PRO A 452 -11.58 4.89 -13.94
C PRO A 452 -12.86 5.62 -13.51
N PRO A 453 -13.78 4.95 -12.78
CA PRO A 453 -14.97 5.60 -12.26
C PRO A 453 -14.62 6.54 -11.11
N ARG A 454 -15.25 7.72 -11.04
CA ARG A 454 -15.11 8.70 -9.96
C ARG A 454 -16.41 9.46 -9.72
N ILE A 455 -16.78 9.70 -8.45
CA ILE A 455 -17.91 10.56 -8.11
C ILE A 455 -17.45 12.01 -8.19
N GLY A 456 -18.13 12.84 -8.98
CA GLY A 456 -17.86 14.27 -9.11
C GLY A 456 -16.71 14.65 -10.05
N GLU A 457 -16.07 13.67 -10.65
CA GLU A 457 -15.07 13.90 -11.70
C GLU A 457 -15.65 13.40 -13.04
N PRO A 458 -15.85 14.29 -14.02
CA PRO A 458 -16.35 13.87 -15.33
C PRO A 458 -15.30 12.99 -16.01
N ALA A 459 -15.74 11.85 -16.54
CA ALA A 459 -14.87 11.01 -17.34
C ALA A 459 -14.39 11.79 -18.58
N THR A 460 -13.08 11.98 -18.69
CA THR A 460 -12.47 12.70 -19.81
C THR A 460 -11.74 11.69 -20.70
N PRO A 461 -12.03 11.64 -22.02
CA PRO A 461 -11.28 10.79 -22.92
C PRO A 461 -9.78 11.12 -22.85
N PRO A 462 -8.88 10.12 -22.80
CA PRO A 462 -7.44 10.39 -22.80
C PRO A 462 -6.98 10.94 -24.15
N ASP A 463 -5.93 11.76 -24.14
CA ASP A 463 -5.26 12.20 -25.37
C ASP A 463 -4.51 11.03 -25.99
N ALA A 464 -4.94 10.55 -27.15
CA ALA A 464 -4.28 9.48 -27.90
C ALA A 464 -3.75 10.03 -29.23
N GLU A 465 -2.47 10.25 -29.34
CA GLU A 465 -1.83 10.52 -30.63
C GLU A 465 -1.28 9.22 -31.23
N GLY A 466 -1.76 8.88 -32.43
CA GLY A 466 -0.99 8.13 -33.41
C GLY A 466 -0.72 6.64 -33.21
N ALA A 467 -1.62 5.84 -32.65
CA ALA A 467 -1.43 4.37 -32.65
C ALA A 467 -2.40 3.69 -33.63
N ASP A 468 -1.88 3.20 -34.76
CA ASP A 468 -2.58 2.26 -35.61
C ASP A 468 -2.71 0.92 -34.86
N LEU A 469 -3.95 0.49 -34.57
CA LEU A 469 -4.20 -0.81 -33.94
C LEU A 469 -3.99 -1.90 -35.00
N PRO A 470 -3.10 -2.88 -34.79
CA PRO A 470 -2.95 -4.00 -35.70
C PRO A 470 -4.23 -4.82 -35.75
N ALA A 471 -4.63 -5.25 -36.93
CA ALA A 471 -5.73 -6.20 -37.09
C ALA A 471 -5.36 -7.54 -36.42
N ASP A 472 -6.22 -8.04 -35.54
CA ASP A 472 -6.04 -9.36 -34.90
C ASP A 472 -6.80 -10.42 -35.70
N ASP A 473 -6.09 -11.31 -36.39
CA ASP A 473 -6.65 -12.40 -37.21
C ASP A 473 -6.97 -13.67 -36.40
N ARG A 474 -6.84 -13.64 -35.07
CA ARG A 474 -7.09 -14.81 -34.22
C ARG A 474 -8.56 -15.11 -34.09
N PRO A 475 -8.98 -16.39 -34.02
CA PRO A 475 -10.37 -16.75 -33.82
C PRO A 475 -10.89 -16.21 -32.48
N VAL A 476 -12.04 -15.57 -32.56
CA VAL A 476 -12.67 -14.93 -31.39
C VAL A 476 -13.43 -15.98 -30.58
N GLY A 477 -13.13 -16.09 -29.28
CA GLY A 477 -13.81 -17.01 -28.36
C GLY A 477 -15.08 -16.40 -27.77
N GLU A 478 -16.18 -17.14 -27.78
CA GLU A 478 -17.47 -16.66 -27.25
C GLU A 478 -17.40 -16.26 -25.77
N LEU A 479 -16.66 -17.00 -24.94
CA LEU A 479 -16.49 -16.67 -23.51
C LEU A 479 -15.66 -15.42 -23.30
N ALA A 480 -14.65 -15.19 -24.13
CA ALA A 480 -13.84 -13.97 -24.09
C ALA A 480 -14.68 -12.76 -24.48
N LEU A 481 -15.46 -12.85 -25.55
CA LEU A 481 -16.43 -11.81 -25.93
C LEU A 481 -17.46 -11.52 -24.84
N ALA A 482 -18.04 -12.58 -24.26
CA ALA A 482 -19.00 -12.44 -23.17
C ALA A 482 -18.41 -11.70 -21.97
N ARG A 483 -17.16 -12.01 -21.61
CA ARG A 483 -16.43 -11.33 -20.52
C ARG A 483 -16.27 -9.84 -20.81
N GLU A 484 -15.82 -9.48 -22.00
CA GLU A 484 -15.60 -8.08 -22.35
C GLU A 484 -16.93 -7.31 -22.46
N ALA A 485 -17.99 -7.94 -22.93
CA ALA A 485 -19.33 -7.35 -22.96
C ALA A 485 -19.88 -7.06 -21.56
N LEU A 486 -19.71 -7.98 -20.59
CA LEU A 486 -20.08 -7.78 -19.19
C LEU A 486 -19.28 -6.64 -18.56
N ARG A 487 -18.00 -6.56 -18.84
CA ARG A 487 -17.07 -5.55 -18.33
C ARG A 487 -17.44 -4.14 -18.81
N LEU A 488 -17.82 -3.97 -20.05
CA LEU A 488 -18.32 -2.69 -20.56
C LEU A 488 -19.56 -2.23 -19.80
N ARG A 489 -20.53 -3.14 -19.55
CA ARG A 489 -21.73 -2.82 -18.77
C ARG A 489 -21.41 -2.48 -17.34
N THR A 490 -20.45 -3.17 -16.74
CA THR A 490 -19.93 -2.81 -15.40
C THR A 490 -19.50 -1.36 -15.39
N ARG A 491 -18.68 -0.91 -16.35
CA ARG A 491 -18.21 0.46 -16.40
C ARG A 491 -19.34 1.47 -16.62
N TRP A 492 -20.33 1.12 -17.42
CA TRP A 492 -21.51 1.98 -17.65
C TRP A 492 -22.37 2.12 -16.40
N VAL A 493 -22.62 1.05 -15.66
CA VAL A 493 -23.37 1.10 -14.39
C VAL A 493 -22.59 1.88 -13.33
N GLN A 494 -21.27 1.75 -13.27
CA GLN A 494 -20.42 2.57 -12.40
C GLN A 494 -20.56 4.06 -12.73
N GLU A 495 -20.54 4.43 -14.00
CA GLU A 495 -20.72 5.81 -14.45
C GLU A 495 -22.11 6.34 -14.07
N LEU A 496 -23.18 5.56 -14.32
CA LEU A 496 -24.53 5.94 -13.89
C LEU A 496 -24.60 6.20 -12.38
N SER A 497 -24.04 5.30 -11.59
CA SER A 497 -24.04 5.44 -10.13
C SER A 497 -23.21 6.64 -9.65
N ALA A 498 -22.08 6.94 -10.31
CA ALA A 498 -21.28 8.12 -10.00
C ALA A 498 -22.06 9.42 -10.25
N ARG A 499 -22.74 9.52 -11.39
CA ARG A 499 -23.58 10.69 -11.73
C ARG A 499 -24.80 10.82 -10.82
N ALA A 500 -25.47 9.71 -10.50
CA ALA A 500 -26.60 9.71 -9.57
C ALA A 500 -26.19 10.13 -8.15
N ALA A 501 -25.04 9.66 -7.68
CA ALA A 501 -24.49 10.09 -6.40
C ALA A 501 -24.15 11.58 -6.39
N TRP A 502 -23.53 12.08 -7.46
CA TRP A 502 -23.23 13.51 -7.60
C TRP A 502 -24.48 14.37 -7.59
N GLU A 503 -25.51 14.03 -8.39
CA GLU A 503 -26.77 14.75 -8.42
C GLU A 503 -27.47 14.75 -7.05
N LEU A 504 -27.42 13.62 -6.33
CA LEU A 504 -27.93 13.56 -4.96
C LEU A 504 -27.11 14.47 -4.03
N GLY A 505 -25.78 14.52 -4.19
CA GLY A 505 -24.89 15.44 -3.46
C GLY A 505 -25.23 16.91 -3.69
N VAL A 506 -25.50 17.31 -4.94
CA VAL A 506 -25.94 18.67 -5.30
C VAL A 506 -27.22 19.05 -4.53
N ARG A 507 -28.20 18.16 -4.49
CA ARG A 507 -29.47 18.41 -3.78
C ARG A 507 -29.31 18.48 -2.28
N LEU A 508 -28.54 17.57 -1.70
CA LEU A 508 -28.25 17.58 -0.26
C LEU A 508 -27.46 18.81 0.17
N THR A 509 -26.60 19.35 -0.71
CA THR A 509 -25.91 20.62 -0.50
C THR A 509 -26.88 21.80 -0.52
N ALA A 510 -27.80 21.85 -1.48
CA ALA A 510 -28.81 22.89 -1.58
C ALA A 510 -29.73 22.93 -0.33
N GLU A 511 -29.90 21.82 0.36
CA GLU A 511 -30.66 21.69 1.59
C GLU A 511 -29.82 21.88 2.88
N GLY A 512 -28.52 22.11 2.74
CA GLY A 512 -27.59 22.28 3.87
C GLY A 512 -27.37 21.01 4.69
N VAL A 513 -27.56 19.82 4.08
CA VAL A 513 -27.33 18.51 4.72
C VAL A 513 -25.86 18.12 4.61
N VAL A 514 -25.19 18.47 3.52
CA VAL A 514 -23.75 18.31 3.30
C VAL A 514 -23.14 19.65 2.87
N ASP A 515 -21.85 19.84 3.14
CA ASP A 515 -21.17 21.12 2.87
C ASP A 515 -20.95 21.39 1.37
N SER A 516 -20.78 20.35 0.59
CA SER A 516 -20.59 20.41 -0.85
C SER A 516 -21.06 19.13 -1.53
N ALA A 517 -21.34 19.17 -2.83
CA ALA A 517 -21.72 17.98 -3.59
C ALA A 517 -20.62 16.88 -3.53
N ALA A 518 -19.37 17.29 -3.48
CA ALA A 518 -18.24 16.36 -3.36
C ALA A 518 -18.20 15.62 -2.00
N SER A 519 -18.76 16.22 -0.95
CA SER A 519 -18.80 15.64 0.39
C SER A 519 -19.62 14.34 0.44
N ILE A 520 -20.52 14.10 -0.51
CA ILE A 520 -21.29 12.85 -0.56
C ILE A 520 -20.39 11.62 -0.72
N ALA A 521 -19.27 11.75 -1.41
CA ALA A 521 -18.32 10.66 -1.62
C ALA A 521 -17.63 10.21 -0.31
N GLN A 522 -17.61 11.06 0.70
CA GLN A 522 -17.05 10.79 2.04
C GLN A 522 -18.04 10.08 2.97
N LEU A 523 -19.29 9.96 2.58
CA LEU A 523 -20.31 9.24 3.35
C LEU A 523 -20.29 7.76 2.99
N ARG A 524 -20.72 6.91 3.93
CA ARG A 524 -21.09 5.53 3.64
C ARG A 524 -22.49 5.47 3.02
N PHE A 525 -22.80 4.39 2.31
CA PHE A 525 -24.09 4.26 1.64
C PHE A 525 -25.27 4.34 2.60
N ASP A 526 -25.19 3.76 3.80
CA ASP A 526 -26.20 3.85 4.86
C ASP A 526 -26.37 5.29 5.36
N GLN A 527 -25.31 6.07 5.45
CA GLN A 527 -25.35 7.49 5.80
C GLN A 527 -26.04 8.31 4.69
N VAL A 528 -25.78 7.99 3.42
CA VAL A 528 -26.49 8.60 2.29
C VAL A 528 -27.99 8.29 2.36
N VAL A 529 -28.36 7.04 2.67
CA VAL A 529 -29.76 6.64 2.88
C VAL A 529 -30.40 7.45 4.02
N ALA A 530 -29.72 7.59 5.15
CA ALA A 530 -30.21 8.36 6.29
C ALA A 530 -30.37 9.85 5.96
N ALA A 531 -29.37 10.45 5.32
CA ALA A 531 -29.40 11.85 4.88
C ALA A 531 -30.54 12.11 3.90
N THR A 532 -30.77 11.21 2.95
CA THR A 532 -31.85 11.32 1.96
C THR A 532 -33.25 11.23 2.58
N ARG A 533 -33.41 10.47 3.67
CA ARG A 533 -34.68 10.30 4.40
C ARG A 533 -34.97 11.40 5.43
N GLY A 534 -34.09 12.38 5.57
CA GLY A 534 -34.28 13.50 6.49
C GLY A 534 -33.93 13.20 7.95
N HIS A 535 -33.22 12.12 8.24
CA HIS A 535 -32.62 11.86 9.54
C HIS A 535 -31.29 12.63 9.64
N ARG A 536 -31.21 13.63 10.52
CA ARG A 536 -29.93 14.27 10.85
C ARG A 536 -29.07 13.28 11.63
N SER A 537 -28.17 12.57 10.95
CA SER A 537 -27.05 11.93 11.63
C SER A 537 -25.95 12.95 11.87
N PRO A 538 -25.34 13.00 13.07
CA PRO A 538 -24.17 13.85 13.30
C PRO A 538 -23.07 13.41 12.34
N VAL A 539 -22.49 14.36 11.61
CA VAL A 539 -21.30 14.13 10.77
C VAL A 539 -20.17 13.71 11.72
N PRO A 540 -19.65 12.49 11.64
CA PRO A 540 -18.48 12.12 12.41
C PRO A 540 -17.28 12.88 11.85
N GLY A 541 -16.51 13.52 12.71
CA GLY A 541 -15.14 13.92 12.37
C GLY A 541 -14.33 12.72 11.83
N PRO A 542 -13.14 12.93 11.25
CA PRO A 542 -12.40 11.89 10.52
C PRO A 542 -12.23 10.64 11.41
N ALA A 543 -13.03 9.62 11.12
CA ALA A 543 -13.08 8.39 11.88
C ALA A 543 -11.96 7.46 11.41
N SER A 544 -11.26 6.91 12.38
CA SER A 544 -10.37 5.77 12.25
C SER A 544 -11.10 4.60 11.58
N ASN A 545 -10.66 4.21 10.38
CA ASN A 545 -11.21 3.09 9.60
C ASN A 545 -10.76 1.75 10.18
N LEU A 546 -11.48 1.23 11.17
CA LEU A 546 -11.28 -0.16 11.62
C LEU A 546 -12.60 -0.75 12.16
N GLY A 547 -13.13 -1.76 11.44
CA GLY A 547 -14.19 -2.65 11.91
C GLY A 547 -14.92 -3.40 10.78
N PRO A 548 -15.10 -4.72 10.89
CA PRO A 548 -15.81 -5.51 9.88
C PRO A 548 -17.33 -5.24 9.95
N ALA A 549 -17.95 -5.12 8.78
CA ALA A 549 -19.40 -5.02 8.66
C ALA A 549 -20.06 -6.40 8.83
N ASP A 550 -20.94 -6.53 9.80
CA ASP A 550 -21.78 -7.70 10.02
C ASP A 550 -22.89 -7.83 8.95
N GLY A 551 -23.20 -9.08 8.60
CA GLY A 551 -24.00 -9.45 7.45
C GLY A 551 -25.49 -9.14 7.55
N ALA A 552 -26.08 -8.86 6.37
CA ALA A 552 -27.52 -8.90 6.14
C ALA A 552 -27.85 -10.03 5.16
N GLY A 553 -28.85 -10.84 5.52
CA GLY A 553 -29.28 -12.01 4.77
C GLY A 553 -30.13 -11.68 3.52
N PRO A 554 -30.37 -12.67 2.66
CA PRO A 554 -30.90 -12.48 1.31
C PRO A 554 -32.42 -12.32 1.29
N ALA A 555 -32.90 -11.43 0.39
CA ALA A 555 -34.33 -11.33 0.03
C ALA A 555 -34.63 -12.08 -1.26
N ASP A 556 -35.70 -12.84 -1.24
CA ASP A 556 -36.30 -13.60 -2.35
C ASP A 556 -36.89 -12.67 -3.42
N SER A 557 -36.70 -12.99 -4.70
CA SER A 557 -37.47 -12.38 -5.79
C SER A 557 -37.79 -13.37 -6.90
N THR A 558 -39.07 -13.42 -7.21
CA THR A 558 -39.74 -14.29 -8.15
C THR A 558 -39.93 -13.69 -9.54
N GLY A 559 -39.69 -14.44 -10.61
CA GLY A 559 -40.51 -14.77 -11.73
C GLY A 559 -40.43 -13.93 -13.04
N PRO A 560 -40.72 -14.55 -14.21
CA PRO A 560 -40.21 -14.17 -15.52
C PRO A 560 -41.24 -13.54 -16.47
N GLY A 561 -40.79 -12.84 -17.51
CA GLY A 561 -41.60 -12.29 -18.61
C GLY A 561 -40.88 -12.26 -19.95
N ASP A 562 -41.61 -12.50 -20.96
CA ASP A 562 -41.44 -12.94 -22.35
C ASP A 562 -40.49 -12.18 -23.30
N THR A 563 -40.10 -12.88 -24.38
CA THR A 563 -39.02 -12.61 -25.35
C THR A 563 -39.51 -11.98 -26.64
N ALA A 564 -38.72 -11.11 -27.29
CA ALA A 564 -38.78 -10.64 -28.65
C ALA A 564 -37.46 -10.93 -29.42
N PRO A 565 -37.46 -11.02 -30.78
CA PRO A 565 -36.44 -11.73 -31.55
C PRO A 565 -35.17 -10.92 -31.87
N ILE A 566 -34.08 -11.65 -32.12
CA ILE A 566 -32.70 -11.20 -32.23
C ILE A 566 -32.24 -11.16 -33.68
N ASP A 567 -31.55 -10.10 -34.08
CA ASP A 567 -30.90 -9.90 -35.38
C ASP A 567 -29.41 -10.29 -35.30
N ASP A 568 -28.92 -11.07 -36.26
CA ASP A 568 -27.63 -11.80 -36.29
C ASP A 568 -26.45 -10.99 -36.87
N THR A 569 -26.44 -9.71 -36.72
CA THR A 569 -25.23 -8.92 -37.01
C THR A 569 -24.29 -8.90 -35.80
N VAL A 570 -22.94 -8.91 -36.05
CA VAL A 570 -21.92 -8.67 -35.06
C VAL A 570 -22.47 -7.64 -34.08
N PRO A 571 -22.54 -7.93 -32.74
CA PRO A 571 -23.27 -7.06 -31.84
C PRO A 571 -22.61 -5.68 -31.86
N GLY A 572 -23.16 -4.82 -32.73
CA GLY A 572 -22.92 -3.39 -32.68
C GLY A 572 -23.26 -3.02 -31.26
N LEU A 573 -22.29 -2.37 -30.56
CA LEU A 573 -22.54 -1.82 -29.25
C LEU A 573 -23.85 -1.06 -29.32
N PRO A 574 -24.86 -1.37 -28.49
CA PRO A 574 -26.11 -0.66 -28.53
C PRO A 574 -25.77 0.83 -28.41
N ARG A 575 -26.28 1.63 -29.34
CA ARG A 575 -26.30 3.08 -29.15
C ARG A 575 -27.02 3.28 -27.83
N MET A 576 -26.34 3.89 -26.86
CA MET A 576 -26.97 4.27 -25.61
C MET A 576 -27.93 5.42 -25.91
N ALA A 577 -29.07 5.07 -26.49
CA ALA A 577 -30.18 5.97 -26.73
C ALA A 577 -30.97 6.05 -25.41
N GLY A 578 -30.44 6.79 -24.48
CA GLY A 578 -31.14 7.26 -23.31
C GLY A 578 -30.47 8.57 -22.91
N PRO A 579 -31.18 9.45 -22.23
CA PRO A 579 -30.59 10.69 -21.76
C PRO A 579 -29.55 10.35 -20.68
N TRP A 580 -28.34 10.04 -21.08
CA TRP A 580 -27.18 10.16 -20.21
C TRP A 580 -27.04 11.63 -19.80
N GLY A 581 -28.23 12.20 -19.58
CA GLY A 581 -28.61 13.51 -19.17
C GLY A 581 -27.63 14.55 -19.66
N ALA A 582 -28.12 15.61 -20.22
CA ALA A 582 -27.35 16.82 -20.28
C ALA A 582 -26.39 16.81 -19.07
N ARG A 583 -25.07 16.94 -19.33
CA ARG A 583 -24.09 17.23 -18.27
C ARG A 583 -24.79 18.03 -17.22
N PRO A 584 -24.57 17.80 -15.91
CA PRO A 584 -24.89 18.86 -14.97
C PRO A 584 -24.25 20.08 -15.62
N THR A 585 -25.10 20.98 -16.15
CA THR A 585 -24.67 22.25 -16.74
C THR A 585 -23.68 22.74 -15.73
N SER A 586 -22.41 22.76 -16.11
CA SER A 586 -21.35 23.23 -15.26
C SER A 586 -21.91 24.48 -14.60
N ASN A 587 -22.23 24.40 -13.31
CA ASN A 587 -22.25 25.63 -12.54
C ASN A 587 -20.85 26.16 -12.81
N PRO A 588 -20.68 27.25 -13.53
CA PRO A 588 -19.36 27.80 -13.76
C PRO A 588 -18.78 27.94 -12.36
N LEU A 589 -17.71 27.23 -12.06
CA LEU A 589 -16.78 27.64 -11.02
C LEU A 589 -16.67 29.13 -11.25
N PRO A 590 -16.89 30.00 -10.24
CA PRO A 590 -16.88 31.43 -10.44
C PRO A 590 -15.60 31.74 -11.22
N ALA A 591 -15.78 32.27 -12.42
CA ALA A 591 -14.69 32.62 -13.29
C ALA A 591 -13.84 33.62 -12.50
N SER A 592 -12.71 33.16 -12.00
CA SER A 592 -11.65 34.05 -11.58
C SER A 592 -11.14 34.69 -12.86
N GLY A 593 -11.77 35.81 -13.25
CA GLY A 593 -11.29 36.69 -14.28
C GLY A 593 -9.92 37.17 -13.84
N GLY A 594 -8.92 36.87 -14.63
CA GLY A 594 -7.55 37.27 -14.39
C GLY A 594 -6.68 36.71 -15.49
N ASP A 595 -6.50 37.51 -16.51
CA ASP A 595 -5.44 37.47 -17.49
C ASP A 595 -4.12 37.02 -16.85
N ARG A 596 -3.61 35.83 -17.17
CA ARG A 596 -2.33 35.31 -16.67
C ARG A 596 -1.33 35.22 -17.79
N GLY A 597 -0.54 36.29 -17.90
CA GLY A 597 0.78 36.22 -18.51
C GLY A 597 1.68 35.19 -17.78
N PRO A 598 2.84 34.78 -18.33
CA PRO A 598 3.62 33.62 -17.91
C PRO A 598 4.07 33.77 -16.45
N ALA A 599 3.56 32.90 -15.58
CA ALA A 599 3.82 32.93 -14.15
C ALA A 599 5.27 32.47 -13.88
N ARG A 600 6.05 33.38 -13.30
CA ARG A 600 7.27 33.07 -12.56
C ARG A 600 6.91 32.19 -11.35
N ALA A 601 7.70 31.15 -11.16
CA ALA A 601 7.66 30.30 -9.98
C ALA A 601 7.81 31.16 -8.71
N SER A 602 6.75 31.25 -7.90
CA SER A 602 6.83 31.71 -6.53
C SER A 602 6.67 30.49 -5.61
N THR A 603 7.71 30.26 -4.84
CA THR A 603 7.72 29.31 -3.72
C THR A 603 6.76 29.83 -2.63
N ASP A 604 5.56 29.29 -2.56
CA ASP A 604 4.68 29.44 -1.41
C ASP A 604 4.49 28.10 -0.73
N THR A 605 5.17 27.95 0.39
CA THR A 605 5.15 26.82 1.32
C THR A 605 3.95 26.93 2.27
N THR A 606 2.78 26.53 1.80
CA THR A 606 1.67 26.09 2.66
C THR A 606 0.98 24.91 2.00
N GLY A 607 1.73 23.82 1.83
CA GLY A 607 1.22 22.53 1.34
C GLY A 607 0.48 21.81 2.45
N SER A 608 -0.79 21.63 2.26
CA SER A 608 -1.66 20.73 3.01
C SER A 608 -1.07 19.30 3.05
N ARG A 609 -1.08 18.71 4.23
CA ARG A 609 -0.53 17.39 4.61
C ARG A 609 -1.32 16.20 4.02
N ALA A 610 -1.89 16.32 2.81
CA ALA A 610 -2.80 15.33 2.20
C ALA A 610 -2.18 14.47 1.08
N ASP A 611 -0.94 14.70 0.64
CA ASP A 611 -0.38 14.06 -0.58
C ASP A 611 0.82 13.13 -0.36
N ALA A 612 0.98 12.53 0.81
CA ALA A 612 1.83 11.35 0.91
C ALA A 612 1.00 10.15 0.39
N ALA A 613 1.17 9.80 -0.88
CA ALA A 613 0.53 8.63 -1.48
C ALA A 613 0.76 7.39 -0.61
N VAL A 614 -0.30 6.89 0.01
CA VAL A 614 -0.24 5.67 0.84
C VAL A 614 0.20 4.51 -0.04
N HIS A 615 1.36 3.97 0.24
CA HIS A 615 1.92 2.84 -0.50
C HIS A 615 1.65 1.53 0.24
N LEU A 616 0.80 0.66 -0.33
CA LEU A 616 0.61 -0.69 0.18
C LEU A 616 1.64 -1.66 -0.42
N PRO A 617 2.17 -2.59 0.39
CA PRO A 617 2.99 -3.67 -0.14
C PRO A 617 2.23 -4.53 -1.15
N ALA A 618 2.91 -5.08 -2.15
CA ALA A 618 2.29 -5.96 -3.15
C ALA A 618 1.63 -7.20 -2.51
N ARG A 619 2.14 -7.65 -1.35
CA ARG A 619 1.61 -8.77 -0.55
C ARG A 619 1.77 -8.45 0.92
N PHE A 620 0.68 -8.53 1.65
CA PHE A 620 0.68 -8.26 3.09
C PHE A 620 -0.43 -9.05 3.80
N ARG A 621 -0.42 -9.02 5.11
CA ARG A 621 -1.54 -9.40 5.98
C ARG A 621 -1.89 -8.23 6.85
N LEU A 622 -3.12 -8.19 7.33
CA LEU A 622 -3.52 -7.19 8.32
C LEU A 622 -3.11 -7.65 9.71
N ALA A 623 -2.49 -6.77 10.48
CA ALA A 623 -2.28 -6.93 11.91
C ALA A 623 -3.63 -6.80 12.66
N GLU A 624 -3.64 -7.07 13.97
CA GLU A 624 -4.87 -6.96 14.79
C GLU A 624 -5.41 -5.52 14.83
N ASP A 625 -4.54 -4.52 14.67
CA ASP A 625 -4.87 -3.10 14.55
C ASP A 625 -5.28 -2.67 13.13
N GLY A 626 -5.34 -3.61 12.18
CA GLY A 626 -5.68 -3.38 10.78
C GLY A 626 -4.54 -2.85 9.90
N TRP A 627 -3.31 -2.67 10.44
CA TRP A 627 -2.19 -2.16 9.66
C TRP A 627 -1.61 -3.22 8.71
N PRO A 628 -1.22 -2.88 7.46
CA PRO A 628 -0.67 -3.83 6.50
C PRO A 628 0.77 -4.23 6.86
N VAL A 629 0.99 -5.51 7.13
CA VAL A 629 2.29 -6.11 7.41
C VAL A 629 2.80 -6.84 6.17
N PRO A 630 3.91 -6.42 5.55
CA PRO A 630 4.46 -7.07 4.37
C PRO A 630 4.74 -8.55 4.60
N ILE A 631 4.37 -9.39 3.64
CA ILE A 631 4.77 -10.81 3.64
C ILE A 631 5.95 -10.95 2.72
N GLY A 632 7.12 -11.21 3.34
CA GLY A 632 8.41 -11.14 2.71
C GLY A 632 8.53 -11.83 1.36
N GLU A 633 9.03 -11.10 0.42
CA GLU A 633 9.94 -11.60 -0.61
C GLU A 633 11.27 -11.90 0.08
N ARG A 634 11.83 -13.09 -0.21
CA ARG A 634 13.19 -13.39 0.20
C ARG A 634 14.12 -12.41 -0.49
N PRO A 635 14.97 -11.68 0.19
CA PRO A 635 16.09 -11.03 -0.47
C PRO A 635 16.91 -12.13 -1.15
N GLY A 636 16.97 -12.14 -2.47
CA GLY A 636 17.83 -13.03 -3.26
C GLY A 636 17.17 -14.20 -4.00
N SER A 637 15.85 -14.19 -4.29
CA SER A 637 15.28 -15.15 -5.23
C SER A 637 14.62 -14.39 -6.39
N GLY A 638 15.39 -14.15 -7.45
CA GLY A 638 14.93 -13.74 -8.77
C GLY A 638 14.81 -12.22 -8.92
N GLU A 639 15.78 -11.62 -9.59
CA GLU A 639 15.72 -10.30 -10.20
C GLU A 639 14.68 -10.33 -11.35
N GLY A 640 13.39 -10.24 -11.03
CA GLY A 640 12.35 -10.23 -12.06
C GLY A 640 10.95 -10.21 -11.48
N GLY A 641 10.00 -9.74 -12.28
CA GLY A 641 8.57 -9.85 -12.06
C GLY A 641 7.99 -11.12 -12.71
N VAL A 642 6.70 -11.09 -13.01
CA VAL A 642 6.01 -12.12 -13.79
C VAL A 642 5.87 -11.61 -15.22
N GLY A 643 6.34 -12.41 -16.17
CA GLY A 643 6.15 -12.09 -17.59
C GLY A 643 4.69 -12.15 -18.00
N ALA A 644 4.22 -11.10 -18.66
CA ALA A 644 2.83 -11.00 -19.14
C ALA A 644 2.72 -11.14 -20.67
N GLY A 645 3.83 -11.36 -21.38
CA GLY A 645 3.88 -11.57 -22.83
C GLY A 645 4.51 -10.42 -23.61
N GLY A 646 4.38 -10.44 -24.95
CA GLY A 646 4.89 -9.39 -25.84
C GLY A 646 6.35 -9.56 -26.30
N GLY A 647 7.03 -10.67 -26.00
CA GLY A 647 8.42 -10.91 -26.43
C GLY A 647 9.45 -10.22 -25.53
N SER A 648 10.53 -9.68 -26.15
CA SER A 648 11.59 -8.98 -25.46
C SER A 648 11.78 -7.57 -26.04
N GLY A 649 12.13 -6.61 -25.18
CA GLY A 649 12.34 -5.22 -25.56
C GLY A 649 13.50 -4.59 -24.84
N ARG A 650 13.98 -3.50 -25.40
CA ARG A 650 15.06 -2.69 -24.84
C ARG A 650 14.74 -1.21 -25.04
N GLY A 651 14.89 -0.41 -24.00
CA GLY A 651 14.66 1.03 -24.07
C GLY A 651 15.16 1.76 -22.84
N VAL A 652 15.00 3.08 -22.88
CA VAL A 652 15.30 3.96 -21.75
C VAL A 652 14.11 3.94 -20.81
N VAL A 653 14.36 3.77 -19.51
CA VAL A 653 13.35 3.85 -18.45
C VAL A 653 12.75 5.23 -18.42
N HIS A 654 11.43 5.28 -18.38
CA HIS A 654 10.66 6.48 -18.11
C HIS A 654 9.70 6.26 -16.95
N ILE A 655 9.71 7.18 -15.98
CA ILE A 655 8.81 7.19 -14.82
C ILE A 655 8.00 8.48 -14.88
N GLY A 656 6.73 8.41 -15.29
CA GLY A 656 5.87 9.59 -15.44
C GLY A 656 4.76 9.39 -16.47
N ASP A 657 3.94 10.44 -16.66
CA ASP A 657 2.68 10.33 -17.40
C ASP A 657 2.84 10.39 -18.94
N ASN A 658 3.92 10.97 -19.48
CA ASN A 658 4.13 11.16 -20.90
C ASN A 658 5.43 10.48 -21.40
N PRO A 659 5.42 9.14 -21.56
CA PRO A 659 6.62 8.42 -21.99
C PRO A 659 7.01 8.76 -23.44
N PRO A 660 8.27 9.07 -23.70
CA PRO A 660 8.76 9.23 -25.07
C PRO A 660 8.56 7.93 -25.88
N PRO A 661 8.26 8.01 -27.19
CA PRO A 661 8.19 6.85 -28.05
C PRO A 661 9.47 5.99 -27.97
N GLY A 662 9.32 4.67 -27.88
CA GLY A 662 10.45 3.73 -27.76
C GLY A 662 11.06 3.65 -26.35
N SER A 663 10.45 4.27 -25.33
CA SER A 663 10.87 4.11 -23.93
C SER A 663 10.31 2.83 -23.29
N VAL A 664 10.91 2.41 -22.18
CA VAL A 664 10.36 1.41 -21.27
C VAL A 664 9.68 2.15 -20.12
N LEU A 665 8.36 2.12 -20.11
CA LEU A 665 7.58 2.79 -19.09
C LEU A 665 7.58 1.95 -17.80
N VAL A 666 7.90 2.58 -16.67
CA VAL A 666 7.87 1.96 -15.34
C VAL A 666 6.78 2.62 -14.50
N VAL A 667 5.80 1.81 -14.08
CA VAL A 667 4.63 2.27 -13.34
C VAL A 667 4.38 1.44 -12.09
N ARG A 668 3.60 1.98 -11.16
CA ARG A 668 3.20 1.23 -9.97
C ARG A 668 2.14 0.18 -10.30
N HIS A 669 1.16 0.52 -11.12
CA HIS A 669 0.05 -0.35 -11.53
C HIS A 669 -0.33 -0.09 -12.98
N LEU A 670 -1.00 -1.06 -13.59
CA LEU A 670 -1.47 -0.97 -14.97
C LEU A 670 -2.81 -0.21 -15.02
N ASP A 671 -2.74 1.11 -15.12
CA ASP A 671 -3.93 1.96 -15.27
C ASP A 671 -4.52 1.80 -16.68
N PRO A 672 -5.86 1.69 -16.84
CA PRO A 672 -6.50 1.64 -18.16
C PRO A 672 -6.12 2.79 -19.10
N ARG A 673 -5.81 3.97 -18.56
CA ARG A 673 -5.35 5.14 -19.34
C ARG A 673 -4.05 4.88 -20.11
N LEU A 674 -3.21 3.97 -19.61
CA LEU A 674 -1.96 3.57 -20.28
C LEU A 674 -2.20 2.89 -21.63
N ALA A 675 -3.40 2.38 -21.88
CA ALA A 675 -3.75 1.76 -23.16
C ALA A 675 -3.41 2.66 -24.36
N VAL A 676 -3.46 3.96 -24.18
CA VAL A 676 -3.18 4.98 -25.23
C VAL A 676 -1.69 5.03 -25.58
N VAL A 677 -0.79 4.92 -24.59
CA VAL A 677 0.66 5.06 -24.79
C VAL A 677 1.34 3.73 -25.06
N VAL A 678 0.72 2.61 -24.69
CA VAL A 678 1.28 1.26 -24.88
C VAL A 678 1.81 1.02 -26.28
N PRO A 679 1.09 1.38 -27.38
CA PRO A 679 1.58 1.12 -28.74
C PRO A 679 2.92 1.80 -29.07
N CYS A 680 3.25 2.88 -28.37
CA CYS A 680 4.47 3.66 -28.62
C CYS A 680 5.66 3.19 -27.77
N LEU A 681 5.49 2.21 -26.85
CA LEU A 681 6.51 1.79 -25.90
C LEU A 681 7.42 0.70 -26.45
N ALA A 682 8.67 0.66 -25.99
CA ALA A 682 9.57 -0.49 -26.15
C ALA A 682 9.31 -1.57 -25.11
N GLY A 683 8.59 -1.27 -24.03
CA GLY A 683 8.22 -2.20 -22.99
C GLY A 683 7.51 -1.54 -21.82
N LEU A 684 6.90 -2.35 -20.95
CA LEU A 684 6.13 -1.89 -19.80
C LEU A 684 6.47 -2.75 -18.56
N ILE A 685 6.82 -2.09 -17.45
CA ILE A 685 7.13 -2.73 -16.17
C ILE A 685 6.21 -2.15 -15.11
N ALA A 686 5.50 -3.02 -14.37
CA ALA A 686 4.60 -2.60 -13.30
C ALA A 686 4.96 -3.27 -11.98
N GLU A 687 4.91 -2.52 -10.87
CA GLU A 687 5.12 -3.07 -9.53
C GLU A 687 3.98 -4.01 -9.13
N THR A 688 2.77 -3.69 -9.53
CA THR A 688 1.57 -4.52 -9.30
C THR A 688 0.80 -4.72 -10.59
N GLY A 689 0.01 -5.78 -10.67
CA GLY A 689 -0.81 -6.10 -11.82
C GLY A 689 -0.87 -7.60 -12.07
N SER A 690 -1.68 -7.99 -13.06
CA SER A 690 -1.86 -9.38 -13.48
C SER A 690 -1.46 -9.54 -14.94
N PRO A 691 -0.87 -10.68 -15.34
CA PRO A 691 -0.67 -11.01 -16.76
C PRO A 691 -1.99 -11.08 -17.58
N LEU A 692 -3.13 -11.12 -16.87
CA LEU A 692 -4.47 -11.15 -17.45
C LEU A 692 -5.15 -9.78 -17.44
N SER A 693 -4.40 -8.74 -17.12
CA SER A 693 -4.87 -7.36 -17.13
C SER A 693 -5.18 -6.87 -18.54
N HIS A 694 -6.08 -5.89 -18.67
CA HIS A 694 -6.43 -5.29 -19.96
C HIS A 694 -5.22 -4.70 -20.66
N VAL A 695 -4.46 -3.89 -19.92
CA VAL A 695 -3.27 -3.21 -20.45
C VAL A 695 -2.20 -4.24 -20.81
N ALA A 696 -2.01 -5.29 -19.98
CA ALA A 696 -1.06 -6.35 -20.28
C ALA A 696 -1.49 -7.20 -21.49
N ILE A 697 -2.79 -7.47 -21.63
CA ILE A 697 -3.33 -8.19 -22.79
C ILE A 697 -3.17 -7.34 -24.04
N LEU A 698 -3.55 -6.07 -24.00
CA LEU A 698 -3.39 -5.13 -25.10
C LEU A 698 -1.93 -5.01 -25.55
N ALA A 699 -1.01 -4.83 -24.61
CA ALA A 699 0.42 -4.74 -24.89
C ALA A 699 0.94 -6.03 -25.55
N ARG A 700 0.53 -7.19 -25.04
CA ARG A 700 0.87 -8.48 -25.63
C ARG A 700 0.32 -8.65 -27.05
N GLU A 701 -0.89 -8.19 -27.33
CA GLU A 701 -1.50 -8.19 -28.66
C GLU A 701 -0.71 -7.34 -29.65
N GLN A 702 -0.10 -6.27 -29.18
CA GLN A 702 0.75 -5.38 -29.94
C GLN A 702 2.23 -5.77 -29.96
N GLY A 703 2.58 -6.92 -29.35
CA GLY A 703 3.95 -7.38 -29.31
C GLY A 703 4.85 -6.59 -28.33
N ILE A 704 4.30 -5.75 -27.48
CA ILE A 704 5.04 -4.98 -26.48
C ILE A 704 5.31 -5.86 -25.26
N PRO A 705 6.58 -6.03 -24.84
CA PRO A 705 6.91 -6.83 -23.67
C PRO A 705 6.43 -6.20 -22.37
N VAL A 706 5.76 -7.01 -21.54
CA VAL A 706 5.21 -6.58 -20.24
C VAL A 706 5.73 -7.46 -19.12
N VAL A 707 6.18 -6.81 -18.05
CA VAL A 707 6.56 -7.44 -16.79
C VAL A 707 5.73 -6.84 -15.68
N VAL A 708 4.97 -7.68 -14.96
CA VAL A 708 4.13 -7.27 -13.83
C VAL A 708 4.64 -7.86 -12.52
N GLY A 709 4.27 -7.23 -11.39
CA GLY A 709 4.70 -7.71 -10.07
C GLY A 709 6.22 -7.59 -9.87
N TYR A 710 6.87 -6.60 -10.48
CA TYR A 710 8.28 -6.29 -10.25
C TYR A 710 8.41 -5.40 -9.01
N PRO A 711 8.91 -5.91 -7.89
CA PRO A 711 8.85 -5.18 -6.63
C PRO A 711 9.69 -3.90 -6.67
N ASP A 712 9.12 -2.81 -6.17
CA ASP A 712 9.79 -1.50 -6.08
C ASP A 712 10.40 -1.02 -7.42
N ALA A 713 9.78 -1.35 -8.56
CA ALA A 713 10.29 -1.03 -9.89
C ALA A 713 10.65 0.46 -10.04
N THR A 714 9.76 1.34 -9.58
CA THR A 714 9.94 2.80 -9.66
C THR A 714 11.12 3.33 -8.83
N ARG A 715 11.59 2.55 -7.84
CA ARG A 715 12.78 2.88 -7.04
C ARG A 715 14.04 2.16 -7.50
N ARG A 716 13.89 0.94 -8.02
CA ARG A 716 15.01 0.06 -8.42
C ARG A 716 15.51 0.33 -9.83
N LEU A 717 14.66 0.87 -10.67
CA LEU A 717 14.98 1.20 -12.06
C LEU A 717 15.00 2.74 -12.18
N PRO A 718 16.18 3.37 -12.16
CA PRO A 718 16.28 4.83 -12.25
C PRO A 718 15.70 5.35 -13.55
N ASP A 719 15.04 6.50 -13.51
CA ASP A 719 14.61 7.21 -14.72
C ASP A 719 15.82 7.52 -15.59
N GLY A 720 15.73 7.30 -16.90
CA GLY A 720 16.84 7.44 -17.83
C GLY A 720 17.77 6.22 -17.94
N ALA A 721 17.69 5.22 -17.09
CA ALA A 721 18.50 4.01 -17.22
C ALA A 721 18.10 3.19 -18.45
N VAL A 722 19.06 2.50 -19.08
CA VAL A 722 18.77 1.58 -20.19
C VAL A 722 18.50 0.19 -19.66
N VAL A 723 17.33 -0.36 -19.95
CA VAL A 723 16.93 -1.70 -19.52
C VAL A 723 16.59 -2.62 -20.70
N GLU A 724 16.80 -3.90 -20.49
CA GLU A 724 16.29 -4.98 -21.32
C GLU A 724 15.32 -5.83 -20.51
N LEU A 725 14.14 -6.11 -21.09
CA LEU A 725 13.11 -6.90 -20.44
C LEU A 725 12.61 -8.01 -21.35
N ASP A 726 12.25 -9.15 -20.76
CA ASP A 726 11.63 -10.29 -21.43
C ASP A 726 10.24 -10.53 -20.84
N GLY A 727 9.21 -10.17 -21.60
CA GLY A 727 7.81 -10.31 -21.19
C GLY A 727 7.34 -11.78 -21.11
N ARG A 728 8.11 -12.76 -21.54
CA ARG A 728 7.77 -14.19 -21.37
C ARG A 728 8.30 -14.74 -20.05
N THR A 729 9.49 -14.31 -19.65
CA THR A 729 10.15 -14.81 -18.44
C THR A 729 9.96 -13.89 -17.23
N GLY A 730 9.62 -12.61 -17.46
CA GLY A 730 9.54 -11.59 -16.42
C GLY A 730 10.91 -11.05 -15.99
N SER A 731 11.99 -11.36 -16.74
CA SER A 731 13.32 -10.87 -16.42
C SER A 731 13.48 -9.41 -16.86
N VAL A 732 14.12 -8.61 -16.03
CA VAL A 732 14.50 -7.22 -16.30
C VAL A 732 15.96 -7.05 -15.92
N ARG A 733 16.76 -6.48 -16.82
CA ARG A 733 18.18 -6.26 -16.61
C ARG A 733 18.55 -4.83 -16.97
N VAL A 734 19.18 -4.11 -16.05
CA VAL A 734 19.80 -2.79 -16.32
C VAL A 734 21.08 -3.03 -17.10
N ILE A 735 21.25 -2.35 -18.25
CA ILE A 735 22.39 -2.55 -19.16
C ILE A 735 23.43 -1.43 -19.02
N GLY A 736 23.03 -0.23 -18.56
CA GLY A 736 23.92 0.92 -18.34
C GLY A 736 23.17 2.16 -17.88
N ASP A 737 23.87 3.07 -17.23
CA ASP A 737 23.39 4.40 -16.95
C ASP A 737 23.38 5.19 -18.25
N GLY A 738 22.23 5.75 -18.62
CA GLY A 738 22.02 6.40 -19.92
C GLY A 738 22.83 7.67 -20.12
N GLU A 739 24.05 7.56 -20.57
CA GLU A 739 24.66 8.59 -21.39
C GLU A 739 24.12 8.47 -22.81
N VAL A 740 23.08 9.21 -23.10
CA VAL A 740 22.62 9.43 -24.48
C VAL A 740 23.67 10.27 -25.18
N ARG A 741 24.53 9.61 -25.99
CA ARG A 741 25.24 10.35 -27.02
C ARG A 741 24.19 10.92 -27.96
N ARG A 742 24.11 12.26 -27.98
CA ARG A 742 23.37 13.06 -28.96
C ARG A 742 23.92 12.84 -30.37
#